data_fce76a9bc3d2134c218e7b54ba51a366
#
_entry.id   fce76a9bc3d2134c218e7b54ba51a366
#
_cell.length_a   1.000
_cell.length_b   1.000
_cell.length_c   1.000
_cell.angle_alpha   90.00
_cell.angle_beta   90.00
_cell.angle_gamma   90.00
#
_symmetry.space_group_name_H-M   'P 1'
#
loop_
_entity.id
_entity.type
_entity.pdbx_description
1 polymer ?
#
loop_
_entity_poly.entity_id
_entity_poly.type
_entity_poly.pdbx_seq_one_letter_code
_entity_poly.pdbx_strand_id
1 'polypeptide(L)'
;MDVEQKQGAATSGNPLRDLSNYGQSPWLDFIQRSYTADGSLKKLVDEDGLRGVTSNPAIFEKAMGYGTDYDAQIKDLLAHEILSPGELYEKLAITDIKATAKVMHPVFVQTKGLDGYVSLEVSPYLAFDTKGTADEARRLWDAVGEENLMIKIPGTPEGVPAFQEVTSQGISVNVTLLFSLEAYKNVLEAYIKGLEIRHAAGEDISKIASVASFFVSRIDGKIDGAIDRRVKEGDKDAEALKALRGKVAIANAKVAYQHYLEVTASERWKKLAAAGANPQRLLWASTGTKDKTFSDVLYVEELIGADTVNTIPPATFDAFRDHGKLRASLTENVEDAYKVLDQQAKLGLDLDGVTKTLVTEGCASFCDAFDQLLGAVANKQATFLGSKLIEQKADLPADLKAAADAVLEDWRKTGKGRKLWAKDASVWTGGDEGKWLKWLDIVDDRLAHVSELEAFASEVKAKGFSDVLLLGMGGSSLGPEVIAETFGQIAGFPKLHVLDSTDPQQVKTFENAVDLKNTLFIVSSKSGGTLEPNILKAYFFAAAEKALGSAPGKHFVAVTDPGSHMEDVAKKDGFWKIFYGEKQIGGRFSVLSNFGLVPAAAAGLNVRAFLESALRSVKESSASTPPAQNPAMQLGAILGAAATKFGRDKVTIIASPAIYDLGAWLEQLLAESTGKKGTGLIPIDDETLGAPGVYGKDRVFAYLRLKGEACPNQEKAIAALIAAGEPVVTIDLADKLDIAQAFFHWEYATAVAGSVLEIDPFDQPDVEFSKIETKKLTTAFNETGKLPPETPFATSGVFEFFADDANAKALGHGDALAILKAHFGRVKAGDYVGVLAYIERDLKTREWIQNVRLNLRDQLKVATAAEFGPRFLHSTGQAYKGGPDSGVFLQITADDHADLAVPGERFTFGIVKAAQARGDFDVLSERGRRALRVHIKGPLEAGLAELATVIKKAV
;
A
#
# COMPACT_ATOMS: atom_id res chain seq x y z
N MET A 1 24.55 -48.15 -20.96
CA MET A 1 25.31 -47.93 -22.20
C MET A 1 26.73 -47.65 -21.78
N ASP A 2 27.65 -48.55 -22.17
CA ASP A 2 29.05 -48.37 -21.85
C ASP A 2 29.57 -47.06 -22.42
N VAL A 3 30.04 -46.20 -21.57
CA VAL A 3 30.76 -44.98 -21.95
C VAL A 3 32.19 -45.37 -22.30
N GLU A 4 32.38 -45.96 -23.50
CA GLU A 4 33.69 -45.94 -24.12
C GLU A 4 34.08 -44.44 -24.28
N GLN A 5 35.11 -44.07 -23.54
CA GLN A 5 35.77 -42.77 -23.70
C GLN A 5 36.06 -42.55 -25.19
N LYS A 6 35.36 -41.62 -25.82
CA LYS A 6 35.79 -41.04 -27.09
C LYS A 6 37.05 -40.18 -26.84
N GLN A 7 38.15 -40.82 -26.52
CA GLN A 7 39.49 -40.24 -26.64
C GLN A 7 39.77 -40.09 -28.14
N GLY A 8 39.63 -38.84 -28.64
CA GLY A 8 40.00 -38.52 -30.02
C GLY A 8 39.11 -37.53 -30.73
N ALA A 9 38.22 -36.80 -30.06
CA ALA A 9 37.56 -35.67 -30.68
C ALA A 9 38.59 -34.55 -30.94
N ALA A 10 38.66 -34.06 -32.17
CA ALA A 10 39.52 -32.93 -32.50
C ALA A 10 39.17 -31.74 -31.60
N THR A 11 40.15 -31.21 -30.87
CA THR A 11 39.96 -29.99 -30.07
C THR A 11 39.69 -28.83 -31.00
N SER A 12 38.65 -28.06 -30.74
CA SER A 12 38.30 -26.85 -31.54
C SER A 12 39.27 -25.68 -31.31
N GLY A 13 40.11 -25.79 -30.29
CA GLY A 13 40.90 -24.70 -29.75
C GLY A 13 40.15 -23.71 -28.85
N ASN A 14 38.88 -23.98 -28.63
CA ASN A 14 38.01 -23.20 -27.70
C ASN A 14 37.56 -24.12 -26.57
N PRO A 15 38.09 -23.95 -25.33
CA PRO A 15 37.73 -24.81 -24.19
C PRO A 15 36.26 -24.84 -23.88
N LEU A 16 35.52 -23.73 -24.05
CA LEU A 16 34.06 -23.69 -23.82
C LEU A 16 33.32 -24.63 -24.74
N ARG A 17 33.63 -24.59 -26.04
CA ARG A 17 33.00 -25.44 -27.04
C ARG A 17 33.33 -26.90 -26.80
N ASP A 18 34.55 -27.16 -26.36
CA ASP A 18 35.05 -28.53 -26.14
C ASP A 18 34.53 -29.15 -24.83
N LEU A 19 33.90 -28.38 -23.90
CA LEU A 19 33.17 -28.94 -22.73
C LEU A 19 32.16 -30.01 -23.13
N SER A 20 31.50 -29.83 -24.28
CA SER A 20 30.52 -30.78 -24.80
C SER A 20 31.13 -32.17 -25.10
N ASN A 21 32.44 -32.25 -25.37
CA ASN A 21 33.15 -33.52 -25.58
C ASN A 21 33.29 -34.31 -24.27
N TYR A 22 33.15 -33.63 -23.11
CA TYR A 22 33.13 -34.22 -21.76
C TYR A 22 31.70 -34.42 -21.25
N GLY A 23 30.69 -34.15 -22.08
CA GLY A 23 29.28 -34.29 -21.73
C GLY A 23 28.73 -33.16 -20.80
N GLN A 24 29.46 -32.06 -20.67
CA GLN A 24 28.98 -30.91 -19.90
C GLN A 24 28.47 -29.81 -20.84
N SER A 25 27.33 -29.21 -20.52
CA SER A 25 26.72 -28.13 -21.27
C SER A 25 27.10 -26.76 -20.68
N PRO A 26 27.81 -25.89 -21.42
CA PRO A 26 28.05 -24.50 -20.99
C PRO A 26 26.77 -23.67 -21.17
N TRP A 27 26.26 -23.09 -20.09
CA TRP A 27 25.20 -22.10 -20.08
C TRP A 27 25.77 -20.75 -19.65
N LEU A 28 25.10 -19.65 -20.03
CA LEU A 28 25.47 -18.30 -19.67
C LEU A 28 24.56 -17.77 -18.54
N ASP A 29 25.16 -17.29 -17.46
CA ASP A 29 24.42 -16.62 -16.37
C ASP A 29 24.33 -15.11 -16.65
N PHE A 30 23.61 -14.76 -17.72
CA PHE A 30 23.42 -13.38 -18.16
C PHE A 30 22.31 -13.27 -19.21
N ILE A 31 21.50 -12.22 -19.14
CA ILE A 31 20.51 -11.82 -20.14
C ILE A 31 20.47 -10.29 -20.24
N GLN A 32 20.45 -9.79 -21.46
CA GLN A 32 20.28 -8.38 -21.78
C GLN A 32 19.68 -8.24 -23.17
N ARG A 33 18.77 -7.30 -23.35
CA ARG A 33 18.05 -7.08 -24.60
C ARG A 33 18.96 -6.84 -25.80
N SER A 34 19.94 -5.96 -25.64
CA SER A 34 20.93 -5.65 -26.71
C SER A 34 21.68 -6.89 -27.17
N TYR A 35 22.07 -7.79 -26.25
CA TYR A 35 22.80 -9.04 -26.59
C TYR A 35 22.02 -9.98 -27.50
N THR A 36 20.70 -9.99 -27.34
CA THR A 36 19.80 -10.75 -28.21
C THR A 36 19.55 -10.04 -29.53
N ALA A 37 19.40 -8.71 -29.50
CA ALA A 37 19.03 -7.91 -30.65
C ALA A 37 20.19 -7.70 -31.64
N ASP A 38 21.44 -7.55 -31.14
CA ASP A 38 22.64 -7.31 -31.98
C ASP A 38 23.30 -8.58 -32.50
N GLY A 39 22.78 -9.76 -32.14
CA GLY A 39 23.31 -11.07 -32.55
C GLY A 39 24.47 -11.59 -31.69
N SER A 40 24.87 -10.89 -30.63
CA SER A 40 25.95 -11.33 -29.72
C SER A 40 25.65 -12.69 -29.10
N LEU A 41 24.41 -12.92 -28.63
CA LEU A 41 24.00 -14.21 -28.09
C LEU A 41 24.12 -15.33 -29.12
N LYS A 42 23.68 -15.07 -30.36
CA LYS A 42 23.79 -16.07 -31.44
C LYS A 42 25.25 -16.40 -31.74
N LYS A 43 26.13 -15.43 -31.68
CA LYS A 43 27.57 -15.63 -31.85
C LYS A 43 28.14 -16.58 -30.79
N LEU A 44 27.76 -16.43 -29.52
CA LEU A 44 28.17 -17.38 -28.47
C LEU A 44 27.66 -18.80 -28.73
N VAL A 45 26.47 -18.96 -29.28
CA VAL A 45 25.95 -20.29 -29.69
C VAL A 45 26.79 -20.89 -30.79
N ASP A 46 27.09 -20.12 -31.83
CA ASP A 46 27.77 -20.62 -33.04
C ASP A 46 29.28 -20.83 -32.80
N GLU A 47 29.97 -19.94 -32.06
CA GLU A 47 31.43 -20.00 -31.89
C GLU A 47 31.86 -20.70 -30.60
N ASP A 48 31.16 -20.44 -29.46
CA ASP A 48 31.55 -20.95 -28.15
C ASP A 48 30.78 -22.21 -27.73
N GLY A 49 29.77 -22.63 -28.51
CA GLY A 49 28.97 -23.77 -28.20
C GLY A 49 28.02 -23.58 -27.03
N LEU A 50 27.55 -22.35 -26.81
CA LEU A 50 26.58 -22.02 -25.75
C LEU A 50 25.32 -22.87 -25.91
N ARG A 51 24.81 -23.44 -24.77
CA ARG A 51 23.71 -24.38 -24.76
C ARG A 51 22.50 -23.98 -23.93
N GLY A 52 22.56 -22.87 -23.19
CA GLY A 52 21.43 -22.37 -22.41
C GLY A 52 21.72 -21.03 -21.75
N VAL A 53 20.70 -20.41 -21.18
CA VAL A 53 20.78 -19.11 -20.53
C VAL A 53 20.02 -19.13 -19.22
N THR A 54 20.62 -18.61 -18.16
CA THR A 54 19.95 -18.36 -16.88
C THR A 54 19.78 -16.87 -16.61
N SER A 55 18.71 -16.51 -15.93
CA SER A 55 18.45 -15.15 -15.43
C SER A 55 18.22 -15.16 -13.92
N ASN A 56 18.35 -14.02 -13.30
CA ASN A 56 18.00 -13.76 -11.92
C ASN A 56 17.69 -12.26 -11.72
N PRO A 57 17.10 -11.84 -10.56
CA PRO A 57 16.75 -10.44 -10.32
C PRO A 57 17.92 -9.46 -10.47
N ALA A 58 19.12 -9.81 -10.02
CA ALA A 58 20.28 -8.95 -10.10
C ALA A 58 20.77 -8.71 -11.55
N ILE A 59 20.55 -9.68 -12.43
CA ILE A 59 20.84 -9.55 -13.87
C ILE A 59 19.86 -8.58 -14.51
N PHE A 60 18.56 -8.74 -14.25
CA PHE A 60 17.53 -7.84 -14.77
C PHE A 60 17.64 -6.43 -14.18
N GLU A 61 18.03 -6.27 -12.89
CA GLU A 61 18.26 -4.96 -12.28
C GLU A 61 19.31 -4.18 -13.05
N LYS A 62 20.45 -4.79 -13.37
CA LYS A 62 21.51 -4.16 -14.14
C LYS A 62 21.07 -3.84 -15.58
N ALA A 63 20.34 -4.76 -16.21
CA ALA A 63 19.89 -4.60 -17.58
C ALA A 63 18.83 -3.48 -17.72
N MET A 64 17.80 -3.48 -16.87
CA MET A 64 16.65 -2.57 -16.96
C MET A 64 16.87 -1.23 -16.25
N GLY A 65 17.64 -1.22 -15.15
CA GLY A 65 17.83 -0.03 -14.31
C GLY A 65 18.72 1.04 -14.90
N TYR A 66 19.79 0.66 -15.59
CA TYR A 66 20.88 1.59 -15.96
C TYR A 66 21.01 1.89 -17.45
N GLY A 67 20.25 1.26 -18.31
CA GLY A 67 20.33 1.46 -19.77
C GLY A 67 19.10 2.15 -20.35
N THR A 68 19.13 2.41 -21.66
CA THR A 68 17.99 2.94 -22.44
C THR A 68 17.33 1.89 -23.33
N ASP A 69 17.81 0.64 -23.30
CA ASP A 69 17.35 -0.46 -24.15
C ASP A 69 15.85 -0.77 -24.00
N TYR A 70 15.27 -0.42 -22.85
CA TYR A 70 13.87 -0.69 -22.51
C TYR A 70 12.96 0.52 -22.66
N ASP A 71 13.50 1.73 -22.82
CA ASP A 71 12.76 3.00 -22.77
C ASP A 71 11.65 3.08 -23.81
N ALA A 72 11.90 2.60 -25.03
CA ALA A 72 10.89 2.59 -26.09
C ALA A 72 9.69 1.73 -25.73
N GLN A 73 9.90 0.51 -25.22
CA GLN A 73 8.82 -0.39 -24.80
C GLN A 73 8.12 0.14 -23.55
N ILE A 74 8.84 0.69 -22.59
CA ILE A 74 8.24 1.31 -21.39
C ILE A 74 7.29 2.44 -21.81
N LYS A 75 7.73 3.34 -22.69
CA LYS A 75 6.89 4.44 -23.19
C LYS A 75 5.64 3.95 -23.92
N ASP A 76 5.78 2.94 -24.75
CA ASP A 76 4.66 2.36 -25.48
C ASP A 76 3.63 1.74 -24.51
N LEU A 77 4.09 0.91 -23.58
CA LEU A 77 3.23 0.29 -22.58
C LEU A 77 2.48 1.34 -21.73
N LEU A 78 3.20 2.34 -21.21
CA LEU A 78 2.62 3.39 -20.36
C LEU A 78 1.74 4.40 -21.11
N ALA A 79 1.80 4.42 -22.45
CA ALA A 79 0.86 5.18 -23.26
C ALA A 79 -0.53 4.52 -23.33
N HIS A 80 -0.60 3.21 -23.20
CA HIS A 80 -1.82 2.43 -23.42
C HIS A 80 -2.38 1.75 -22.15
N GLU A 81 -1.53 1.55 -21.11
CA GLU A 81 -1.89 0.82 -19.91
C GLU A 81 -1.46 1.56 -18.64
N ILE A 82 -2.24 1.40 -17.57
CA ILE A 82 -1.87 1.86 -16.24
C ILE A 82 -1.35 0.64 -15.48
N LEU A 83 -0.03 0.58 -15.27
CA LEU A 83 0.68 -0.58 -14.76
C LEU A 83 1.34 -0.27 -13.41
N SER A 84 1.44 -1.28 -12.56
CA SER A 84 2.35 -1.27 -11.41
C SER A 84 3.79 -1.54 -11.84
N PRO A 85 4.79 -1.22 -11.01
CA PRO A 85 6.20 -1.54 -11.31
C PRO A 85 6.43 -3.03 -11.59
N GLY A 86 5.74 -3.93 -10.84
CA GLY A 86 5.83 -5.36 -11.06
C GLY A 86 5.22 -5.83 -12.38
N GLU A 87 4.04 -5.32 -12.74
CA GLU A 87 3.40 -5.61 -14.04
C GLU A 87 4.26 -5.10 -15.21
N LEU A 88 4.85 -3.91 -15.07
CA LEU A 88 5.76 -3.37 -16.08
C LEU A 88 7.02 -4.23 -16.20
N TYR A 89 7.70 -4.55 -15.09
CA TYR A 89 8.85 -5.45 -15.07
C TYR A 89 8.55 -6.77 -15.79
N GLU A 90 7.45 -7.40 -15.43
CA GLU A 90 7.09 -8.72 -15.99
C GLU A 90 6.91 -8.67 -17.51
N LYS A 91 6.21 -7.66 -18.03
CA LYS A 91 6.07 -7.47 -19.49
C LYS A 91 7.42 -7.30 -20.19
N LEU A 92 8.35 -6.58 -19.58
CA LEU A 92 9.71 -6.40 -20.12
C LEU A 92 10.50 -7.71 -20.07
N ALA A 93 10.47 -8.42 -18.93
CA ALA A 93 11.19 -9.69 -18.74
C ALA A 93 10.66 -10.79 -19.70
N ILE A 94 9.34 -10.95 -19.81
CA ILE A 94 8.74 -11.91 -20.73
C ILE A 94 9.15 -11.64 -22.17
N THR A 95 9.21 -10.37 -22.57
CA THR A 95 9.68 -10.00 -23.91
C THR A 95 11.12 -10.49 -24.18
N ASP A 96 12.02 -10.28 -23.22
CA ASP A 96 13.43 -10.68 -23.36
C ASP A 96 13.60 -12.20 -23.28
N ILE A 97 12.86 -12.88 -22.40
CA ILE A 97 12.87 -14.35 -22.30
C ILE A 97 12.39 -14.99 -23.61
N LYS A 98 11.28 -14.50 -24.20
CA LYS A 98 10.79 -14.98 -25.50
C LYS A 98 11.82 -14.77 -26.62
N ALA A 99 12.43 -13.60 -26.67
CA ALA A 99 13.44 -13.29 -27.68
C ALA A 99 14.68 -14.22 -27.52
N THR A 100 15.15 -14.41 -26.30
CA THR A 100 16.27 -15.31 -25.98
C THR A 100 15.92 -16.77 -26.27
N ALA A 101 14.72 -17.23 -25.91
CA ALA A 101 14.25 -18.59 -26.19
C ALA A 101 14.26 -18.89 -27.70
N LYS A 102 13.84 -17.94 -28.53
CA LYS A 102 13.88 -18.08 -30.00
C LYS A 102 15.31 -18.22 -30.53
N VAL A 103 16.29 -17.49 -29.98
CA VAL A 103 17.71 -17.64 -30.37
C VAL A 103 18.25 -19.01 -29.95
N MET A 104 17.82 -19.53 -28.79
CA MET A 104 18.24 -20.81 -28.27
C MET A 104 17.49 -22.01 -28.86
N HIS A 105 16.32 -21.82 -29.49
CA HIS A 105 15.46 -22.89 -30.00
C HIS A 105 16.16 -23.82 -31.02
N PRO A 106 17.05 -23.37 -31.95
CA PRO A 106 17.81 -24.28 -32.80
C PRO A 106 18.68 -25.27 -32.01
N VAL A 107 19.26 -24.85 -30.87
CA VAL A 107 20.01 -25.76 -29.97
C VAL A 107 19.06 -26.79 -29.34
N PHE A 108 17.87 -26.35 -28.91
CA PHE A 108 16.85 -27.23 -28.34
C PHE A 108 16.43 -28.32 -29.33
N VAL A 109 16.15 -27.95 -30.56
CA VAL A 109 15.78 -28.92 -31.61
C VAL A 109 16.94 -29.88 -31.93
N GLN A 110 18.16 -29.34 -32.11
CA GLN A 110 19.35 -30.15 -32.43
C GLN A 110 19.68 -31.17 -31.34
N THR A 111 19.49 -30.75 -30.04
CA THR A 111 19.78 -31.62 -28.91
C THR A 111 18.59 -32.46 -28.48
N LYS A 112 17.48 -32.41 -29.22
CA LYS A 112 16.23 -33.13 -28.94
C LYS A 112 15.69 -32.85 -27.53
N GLY A 113 15.73 -31.61 -27.13
CA GLY A 113 15.24 -31.14 -25.82
C GLY A 113 16.20 -31.38 -24.65
N LEU A 114 17.47 -31.78 -24.90
CA LEU A 114 18.46 -31.88 -23.82
C LEU A 114 18.97 -30.50 -23.37
N ASP A 115 19.17 -29.57 -24.31
CA ASP A 115 19.68 -28.20 -24.09
C ASP A 115 18.85 -27.18 -24.85
N GLY A 116 19.29 -25.91 -24.87
CA GLY A 116 18.61 -24.81 -25.56
C GLY A 116 17.60 -24.09 -24.67
N TYR A 117 17.65 -24.30 -23.36
CA TYR A 117 16.71 -23.71 -22.41
C TYR A 117 17.08 -22.29 -22.00
N VAL A 118 16.04 -21.53 -21.65
CA VAL A 118 16.13 -20.23 -21.00
C VAL A 118 15.33 -20.29 -19.70
N SER A 119 15.90 -19.78 -18.59
CA SER A 119 15.23 -19.82 -17.30
C SER A 119 14.62 -18.46 -16.92
N LEU A 120 13.35 -18.46 -16.43
CA LEU A 120 12.66 -17.34 -15.80
C LEU A 120 12.29 -17.71 -14.37
N GLU A 121 12.63 -16.85 -13.41
CA GLU A 121 12.44 -17.11 -11.98
C GLU A 121 11.05 -16.61 -11.51
N VAL A 122 10.39 -17.40 -10.65
CA VAL A 122 9.23 -16.93 -9.89
C VAL A 122 9.65 -15.82 -8.91
N SER A 123 8.71 -15.03 -8.43
CA SER A 123 9.01 -13.98 -7.43
C SER A 123 9.74 -14.56 -6.21
N PRO A 124 10.89 -13.99 -5.81
CA PRO A 124 11.63 -14.48 -4.64
C PRO A 124 10.85 -14.33 -3.33
N TYR A 125 9.83 -13.49 -3.28
CA TYR A 125 8.95 -13.36 -2.13
C TYR A 125 8.13 -14.62 -1.84
N LEU A 126 7.96 -15.50 -2.84
CA LEU A 126 7.23 -16.75 -2.75
C LEU A 126 8.09 -17.93 -2.30
N ALA A 127 9.37 -17.72 -1.99
CA ALA A 127 10.31 -18.79 -1.66
C ALA A 127 9.85 -19.72 -0.52
N PHE A 128 8.98 -19.22 0.36
CA PHE A 128 8.41 -19.96 1.50
C PHE A 128 6.87 -20.11 1.38
N ASP A 129 6.32 -20.01 0.18
CA ASP A 129 4.89 -20.20 -0.12
C ASP A 129 4.72 -21.23 -1.25
N THR A 130 4.38 -22.46 -0.90
CA THR A 130 4.20 -23.56 -1.83
C THR A 130 3.12 -23.26 -2.88
N LYS A 131 1.96 -22.80 -2.42
CA LYS A 131 0.83 -22.54 -3.33
C LYS A 131 1.12 -21.34 -4.25
N GLY A 132 1.58 -20.24 -3.70
CA GLY A 132 1.94 -19.06 -4.48
C GLY A 132 3.01 -19.36 -5.52
N THR A 133 4.04 -20.11 -5.16
CA THR A 133 5.10 -20.56 -6.09
C THR A 133 4.54 -21.40 -7.25
N ALA A 134 3.66 -22.38 -6.97
CA ALA A 134 3.08 -23.23 -8.01
C ALA A 134 2.14 -22.45 -8.93
N ASP A 135 1.31 -21.56 -8.37
CA ASP A 135 0.39 -20.70 -9.13
C ASP A 135 1.15 -19.75 -10.06
N GLU A 136 2.19 -19.10 -9.56
CA GLU A 136 3.01 -18.19 -10.36
C GLU A 136 3.82 -18.93 -11.42
N ALA A 137 4.34 -20.11 -11.12
CA ALA A 137 5.06 -20.93 -12.09
C ALA A 137 4.19 -21.27 -13.29
N ARG A 138 2.92 -21.67 -13.07
CA ARG A 138 1.95 -21.92 -14.14
C ARG A 138 1.68 -20.68 -14.97
N ARG A 139 1.39 -19.58 -14.29
CA ARG A 139 1.06 -18.30 -14.92
C ARG A 139 2.21 -17.79 -15.82
N LEU A 140 3.44 -17.86 -15.33
CA LEU A 140 4.63 -17.46 -16.12
C LEU A 140 4.91 -18.40 -17.27
N TRP A 141 4.73 -19.73 -17.08
CA TRP A 141 4.85 -20.71 -18.14
C TRP A 141 3.88 -20.41 -19.29
N ASP A 142 2.62 -20.19 -18.98
CA ASP A 142 1.59 -19.87 -19.96
C ASP A 142 1.85 -18.51 -20.63
N ALA A 143 2.28 -17.49 -19.87
CA ALA A 143 2.54 -16.15 -20.38
C ALA A 143 3.74 -16.11 -21.35
N VAL A 144 4.77 -16.91 -21.09
CA VAL A 144 5.92 -17.03 -22.02
C VAL A 144 5.57 -17.92 -23.22
N GLY A 145 5.01 -19.11 -23.02
CA GLY A 145 4.48 -19.97 -24.09
C GLY A 145 5.55 -20.53 -25.04
N GLU A 146 6.81 -20.65 -24.63
CA GLU A 146 7.92 -21.21 -25.41
C GLU A 146 8.30 -22.58 -24.83
N GLU A 147 8.44 -23.62 -25.67
CA GLU A 147 8.68 -25.00 -25.22
C GLU A 147 10.06 -25.20 -24.57
N ASN A 148 11.02 -24.33 -24.84
CA ASN A 148 12.37 -24.34 -24.27
C ASN A 148 12.53 -23.37 -23.09
N LEU A 149 11.44 -23.10 -22.39
CA LEU A 149 11.46 -22.39 -21.11
C LEU A 149 11.72 -23.35 -19.96
N MET A 150 12.40 -22.89 -18.93
CA MET A 150 12.39 -23.48 -17.58
C MET A 150 11.95 -22.43 -16.57
N ILE A 151 10.92 -22.75 -15.79
CA ILE A 151 10.59 -21.90 -14.64
C ILE A 151 11.60 -22.18 -13.52
N LYS A 152 12.17 -21.12 -12.94
CA LYS A 152 13.18 -21.24 -11.89
C LYS A 152 12.49 -21.12 -10.52
N ILE A 153 12.64 -22.16 -9.69
CA ILE A 153 11.98 -22.29 -8.38
C ILE A 153 13.06 -22.51 -7.31
N PRO A 154 13.03 -21.81 -6.16
CA PRO A 154 13.98 -22.05 -5.07
C PRO A 154 13.76 -23.43 -4.41
N GLY A 155 14.85 -24.13 -4.11
CA GLY A 155 14.85 -25.46 -3.46
C GLY A 155 14.65 -25.37 -1.94
N THR A 156 13.73 -24.53 -1.49
CA THR A 156 13.31 -24.43 -0.09
C THR A 156 12.39 -25.60 0.28
N PRO A 157 12.19 -25.89 1.57
CA PRO A 157 11.22 -26.91 2.01
C PRO A 157 9.82 -26.71 1.41
N GLU A 158 9.39 -25.46 1.21
CA GLU A 158 8.11 -25.09 0.60
C GLU A 158 8.15 -25.10 -0.93
N GLY A 159 9.31 -24.80 -1.52
CA GLY A 159 9.51 -24.83 -2.99
C GLY A 159 9.53 -26.25 -3.56
N VAL A 160 10.03 -27.25 -2.83
CA VAL A 160 10.11 -28.65 -3.29
C VAL A 160 8.74 -29.25 -3.59
N PRO A 161 7.70 -29.14 -2.76
CA PRO A 161 6.35 -29.59 -3.11
C PRO A 161 5.76 -28.85 -4.32
N ALA A 162 5.96 -27.54 -4.44
CA ALA A 162 5.54 -26.76 -5.60
C ALA A 162 6.21 -27.28 -6.89
N PHE A 163 7.50 -27.54 -6.83
CA PHE A 163 8.26 -28.14 -7.93
C PHE A 163 7.70 -29.50 -8.37
N GLN A 164 7.43 -30.41 -7.41
CA GLN A 164 6.82 -31.71 -7.72
C GLN A 164 5.47 -31.54 -8.42
N GLU A 165 4.63 -30.64 -7.94
CA GLU A 165 3.31 -30.34 -8.49
C GLU A 165 3.39 -29.87 -9.94
N VAL A 166 4.19 -28.81 -10.22
CA VAL A 166 4.28 -28.26 -11.58
C VAL A 166 4.98 -29.20 -12.56
N THR A 167 5.92 -30.02 -12.09
CA THR A 167 6.53 -31.11 -12.90
C THR A 167 5.47 -32.11 -13.33
N SER A 168 4.57 -32.53 -12.41
CA SER A 168 3.47 -33.43 -12.75
C SER A 168 2.49 -32.84 -13.78
N GLN A 169 2.44 -31.52 -13.88
CA GLN A 169 1.62 -30.78 -14.86
C GLN A 169 2.32 -30.57 -16.21
N GLY A 170 3.60 -30.97 -16.35
CA GLY A 170 4.33 -30.88 -17.62
C GLY A 170 5.21 -29.65 -17.77
N ILE A 171 5.50 -28.93 -16.70
CA ILE A 171 6.34 -27.72 -16.70
C ILE A 171 7.80 -28.12 -16.45
N SER A 172 8.70 -27.66 -17.31
CA SER A 172 10.15 -27.79 -17.13
C SER A 172 10.67 -26.79 -16.10
N VAL A 173 11.53 -27.26 -15.19
CA VAL A 173 11.94 -26.46 -14.03
C VAL A 173 13.45 -26.47 -13.80
N ASN A 174 13.99 -25.29 -13.49
CA ASN A 174 15.33 -25.08 -12.92
C ASN A 174 15.18 -24.87 -11.41
N VAL A 175 15.55 -25.87 -10.59
CA VAL A 175 15.50 -25.70 -9.13
C VAL A 175 16.78 -25.01 -8.67
N THR A 176 16.66 -23.89 -7.96
CA THR A 176 17.79 -23.06 -7.56
C THR A 176 18.03 -23.01 -6.04
N LEU A 177 19.15 -22.43 -5.60
CA LEU A 177 19.57 -22.30 -4.20
C LEU A 177 19.80 -23.65 -3.50
N LEU A 178 20.37 -24.63 -4.21
CA LEU A 178 20.80 -25.88 -3.61
C LEU A 178 22.25 -25.78 -3.14
N PHE A 179 22.50 -26.14 -1.89
CA PHE A 179 23.82 -26.04 -1.26
C PHE A 179 24.26 -27.37 -0.61
N SER A 180 23.35 -28.30 -0.37
CA SER A 180 23.65 -29.55 0.32
C SER A 180 23.22 -30.77 -0.49
N LEU A 181 23.91 -31.90 -0.23
CA LEU A 181 23.52 -33.20 -0.76
C LEU A 181 22.08 -33.58 -0.38
N GLU A 182 21.66 -33.26 0.87
CA GLU A 182 20.31 -33.58 1.35
C GLU A 182 19.24 -32.79 0.56
N ALA A 183 19.46 -31.48 0.36
CA ALA A 183 18.55 -30.65 -0.45
C ALA A 183 18.44 -31.18 -1.87
N TYR A 184 19.57 -31.58 -2.47
CA TYR A 184 19.58 -32.20 -3.80
C TYR A 184 18.80 -33.53 -3.84
N LYS A 185 18.97 -34.39 -2.85
CA LYS A 185 18.21 -35.66 -2.75
C LYS A 185 16.70 -35.41 -2.71
N ASN A 186 16.26 -34.46 -1.93
CA ASN A 186 14.84 -34.10 -1.83
C ASN A 186 14.29 -33.57 -3.15
N VAL A 187 15.04 -32.74 -3.86
CA VAL A 187 14.66 -32.20 -5.17
C VAL A 187 14.63 -33.30 -6.24
N LEU A 188 15.63 -34.15 -6.29
CA LEU A 188 15.66 -35.26 -7.25
C LEU A 188 14.50 -36.26 -7.02
N GLU A 189 14.19 -36.56 -5.78
CA GLU A 189 13.05 -37.40 -5.42
C GLU A 189 11.71 -36.73 -5.82
N ALA A 190 11.57 -35.44 -5.62
CA ALA A 190 10.38 -34.67 -6.03
C ALA A 190 10.21 -34.68 -7.56
N TYR A 191 11.31 -34.56 -8.31
CA TYR A 191 11.30 -34.68 -9.78
C TYR A 191 10.79 -36.03 -10.23
N ILE A 192 11.37 -37.11 -9.68
CA ILE A 192 10.99 -38.48 -10.02
C ILE A 192 9.51 -38.72 -9.71
N LYS A 193 9.03 -38.29 -8.52
CA LYS A 193 7.61 -38.40 -8.15
C LYS A 193 6.71 -37.60 -9.08
N GLY A 194 7.08 -36.38 -9.46
CA GLY A 194 6.33 -35.58 -10.42
C GLY A 194 6.17 -36.30 -11.77
N LEU A 195 7.26 -36.89 -12.27
CA LEU A 195 7.22 -37.71 -13.51
C LEU A 195 6.38 -38.97 -13.34
N GLU A 196 6.49 -39.70 -12.21
CA GLU A 196 5.68 -40.88 -11.91
C GLU A 196 4.17 -40.57 -11.90
N ILE A 197 3.78 -39.45 -11.24
CA ILE A 197 2.38 -38.99 -11.21
C ILE A 197 1.87 -38.75 -12.63
N ARG A 198 2.64 -38.03 -13.43
CA ARG A 198 2.26 -37.68 -14.80
C ARG A 198 2.19 -38.93 -15.70
N HIS A 199 3.18 -39.81 -15.62
CA HIS A 199 3.21 -41.07 -16.37
C HIS A 199 2.05 -41.99 -16.00
N ALA A 200 1.71 -42.09 -14.71
CA ALA A 200 0.57 -42.85 -14.24
C ALA A 200 -0.78 -42.31 -14.73
N ALA A 201 -0.87 -41.00 -15.01
CA ALA A 201 -2.02 -40.34 -15.64
C ALA A 201 -2.08 -40.57 -17.16
N GLY A 202 -1.09 -41.25 -17.75
CA GLY A 202 -1.03 -41.49 -19.21
C GLY A 202 -0.51 -40.32 -20.02
N GLU A 203 0.08 -39.31 -19.36
CA GLU A 203 0.60 -38.11 -19.99
C GLU A 203 2.05 -38.27 -20.43
N ASP A 204 2.44 -37.54 -21.46
CA ASP A 204 3.81 -37.57 -22.02
C ASP A 204 4.81 -36.93 -21.04
N ILE A 205 5.89 -37.69 -20.70
CA ILE A 205 6.98 -37.22 -19.83
C ILE A 205 8.27 -36.94 -20.61
N SER A 206 8.31 -37.20 -21.91
CA SER A 206 9.52 -37.05 -22.73
C SER A 206 9.92 -35.59 -23.01
N LYS A 207 8.98 -34.69 -22.89
CA LYS A 207 9.21 -33.27 -23.11
C LYS A 207 9.56 -32.48 -21.86
N ILE A 208 9.57 -33.10 -20.69
CA ILE A 208 9.89 -32.46 -19.43
C ILE A 208 11.38 -32.54 -19.18
N ALA A 209 11.99 -31.42 -18.89
CA ALA A 209 13.38 -31.35 -18.47
C ALA A 209 13.49 -30.60 -17.11
N SER A 210 14.52 -30.99 -16.35
CA SER A 210 14.86 -30.30 -15.12
C SER A 210 16.37 -30.18 -14.95
N VAL A 211 16.79 -29.08 -14.32
CA VAL A 211 18.17 -28.91 -13.82
C VAL A 211 18.12 -28.53 -12.35
N ALA A 212 19.10 -29.01 -11.58
CA ALA A 212 19.28 -28.74 -10.17
C ALA A 212 20.49 -27.80 -10.00
N SER A 213 20.23 -26.51 -9.80
CA SER A 213 21.27 -25.49 -9.64
C SER A 213 21.95 -25.62 -8.28
N PHE A 214 23.08 -26.32 -8.29
CA PHE A 214 23.92 -26.56 -7.12
C PHE A 214 25.00 -25.49 -7.00
N PHE A 215 24.93 -24.68 -5.93
CA PHE A 215 25.77 -23.52 -5.73
C PHE A 215 27.11 -23.90 -5.13
N VAL A 216 28.22 -23.42 -5.71
CA VAL A 216 29.55 -23.85 -5.35
C VAL A 216 30.31 -22.79 -4.53
N SER A 217 30.72 -21.66 -5.14
CA SER A 217 31.67 -20.72 -4.51
C SER A 217 31.19 -20.08 -3.21
N ARG A 218 29.86 -20.03 -2.98
CA ARG A 218 29.31 -19.47 -1.74
C ARG A 218 29.61 -20.33 -0.52
N ILE A 219 29.70 -21.64 -0.69
CA ILE A 219 30.06 -22.59 0.37
C ILE A 219 31.50 -22.31 0.81
N ASP A 220 32.45 -22.31 -0.12
CA ASP A 220 33.86 -22.03 0.18
C ASP A 220 34.02 -20.62 0.78
N GLY A 221 33.27 -19.60 0.29
CA GLY A 221 33.31 -18.27 0.89
C GLY A 221 32.99 -18.26 2.39
N LYS A 222 32.08 -19.12 2.87
CA LYS A 222 31.75 -19.24 4.30
C LYS A 222 32.75 -20.14 5.04
N ILE A 223 33.08 -21.29 4.49
CA ILE A 223 33.99 -22.26 5.10
C ILE A 223 35.40 -21.70 5.17
N ASP A 224 35.94 -21.14 4.08
CA ASP A 224 37.28 -20.57 4.06
C ASP A 224 37.39 -19.33 4.98
N GLY A 225 36.30 -18.52 5.04
CA GLY A 225 36.24 -17.43 6.02
C GLY A 225 36.27 -17.91 7.48
N ALA A 226 35.65 -19.04 7.77
CA ALA A 226 35.75 -19.67 9.12
C ALA A 226 37.15 -20.22 9.37
N ILE A 227 37.75 -20.87 8.38
CA ILE A 227 39.13 -21.37 8.42
C ILE A 227 40.10 -20.22 8.70
N ASP A 228 40.05 -19.14 7.91
CA ASP A 228 40.97 -18.00 8.02
C ASP A 228 40.89 -17.31 9.39
N ARG A 229 39.69 -17.21 9.95
CA ARG A 229 39.46 -16.68 11.30
C ARG A 229 40.16 -17.56 12.37
N ARG A 230 39.89 -18.89 12.36
CA ARG A 230 40.47 -19.83 13.29
C ARG A 230 42.00 -19.88 13.19
N VAL A 231 42.54 -19.88 11.98
CA VAL A 231 43.99 -19.83 11.74
C VAL A 231 44.59 -18.55 12.31
N LYS A 232 43.97 -17.41 12.13
CA LYS A 232 44.39 -16.12 12.67
C LYS A 232 44.36 -16.08 14.22
N GLU A 233 43.39 -16.80 14.80
CA GLU A 233 43.25 -16.93 16.25
C GLU A 233 44.23 -17.96 16.88
N GLY A 234 45.06 -18.61 16.07
CA GLY A 234 46.07 -19.54 16.53
C GLY A 234 45.57 -20.94 16.87
N ASP A 235 44.53 -21.41 16.13
CA ASP A 235 43.96 -22.74 16.31
C ASP A 235 45.03 -23.83 16.20
N LYS A 236 45.01 -24.82 17.09
CA LYS A 236 45.96 -25.96 17.13
C LYS A 236 45.96 -26.77 15.81
N ASP A 237 44.85 -26.80 15.10
CA ASP A 237 44.66 -27.55 13.87
C ASP A 237 44.87 -26.66 12.62
N ALA A 238 45.57 -25.52 12.76
CA ALA A 238 45.71 -24.49 11.70
C ALA A 238 46.21 -25.05 10.36
N GLU A 239 47.18 -25.98 10.36
CA GLU A 239 47.68 -26.55 9.09
C GLU A 239 46.67 -27.48 8.44
N ALA A 240 45.94 -28.28 9.22
CA ALA A 240 44.89 -29.14 8.73
C ALA A 240 43.70 -28.31 8.15
N LEU A 241 43.35 -27.19 8.79
CA LEU A 241 42.35 -26.24 8.33
C LEU A 241 42.77 -25.59 7.02
N LYS A 242 44.01 -25.08 6.90
CA LYS A 242 44.52 -24.48 5.67
C LYS A 242 44.46 -25.45 4.47
N ALA A 243 44.70 -26.74 4.72
CA ALA A 243 44.69 -27.78 3.69
C ALA A 243 43.30 -28.02 3.09
N LEU A 244 42.22 -27.55 3.75
CA LEU A 244 40.83 -27.67 3.28
C LEU A 244 40.34 -26.46 2.43
N ARG A 245 41.08 -25.33 2.45
CA ARG A 245 40.66 -24.12 1.72
C ARG A 245 40.45 -24.41 0.23
N GLY A 246 39.30 -23.94 -0.32
CA GLY A 246 38.92 -24.09 -1.73
C GLY A 246 38.59 -25.54 -2.13
N LYS A 247 38.40 -26.45 -1.19
CA LYS A 247 38.15 -27.86 -1.50
C LYS A 247 36.80 -28.38 -1.04
N VAL A 248 36.19 -27.76 -0.02
CA VAL A 248 34.98 -28.29 0.61
C VAL A 248 33.78 -28.19 -0.34
N ALA A 249 33.61 -27.08 -1.06
CA ALA A 249 32.53 -26.93 -2.03
C ALA A 249 32.68 -27.90 -3.20
N ILE A 250 33.90 -28.07 -3.72
CA ILE A 250 34.19 -29.01 -4.80
C ILE A 250 33.89 -30.44 -4.34
N ALA A 251 34.33 -30.81 -3.14
CA ALA A 251 34.04 -32.13 -2.56
C ALA A 251 32.54 -32.40 -2.42
N ASN A 252 31.80 -31.42 -1.89
CA ASN A 252 30.34 -31.49 -1.76
C ASN A 252 29.64 -31.67 -3.12
N ALA A 253 30.08 -30.97 -4.16
CA ALA A 253 29.57 -31.09 -5.51
C ALA A 253 29.88 -32.46 -6.12
N LYS A 254 31.11 -33.00 -5.95
CA LYS A 254 31.50 -34.35 -6.43
C LYS A 254 30.64 -35.44 -5.75
N VAL A 255 30.37 -35.34 -4.46
CA VAL A 255 29.52 -36.29 -3.73
C VAL A 255 28.06 -36.18 -4.19
N ALA A 256 27.55 -35.00 -4.46
CA ALA A 256 26.22 -34.83 -5.05
C ALA A 256 26.11 -35.53 -6.43
N TYR A 257 27.16 -35.43 -7.23
CA TYR A 257 27.20 -36.15 -8.53
C TYR A 257 27.25 -37.65 -8.37
N GLN A 258 27.93 -38.22 -7.36
CA GLN A 258 27.87 -39.68 -7.10
C GLN A 258 26.44 -40.14 -6.80
N HIS A 259 25.67 -39.32 -6.04
CA HIS A 259 24.25 -39.62 -5.82
C HIS A 259 23.43 -39.61 -7.12
N TYR A 260 23.70 -38.65 -8.02
CA TYR A 260 23.09 -38.62 -9.35
C TYR A 260 23.34 -39.92 -10.09
N LEU A 261 24.58 -40.40 -10.14
CA LEU A 261 24.95 -41.64 -10.80
C LEU A 261 24.25 -42.90 -10.18
N GLU A 262 24.18 -42.93 -8.82
CA GLU A 262 23.47 -43.99 -8.09
C GLU A 262 21.99 -44.05 -8.49
N VAL A 263 21.29 -42.87 -8.46
CA VAL A 263 19.87 -42.80 -8.75
C VAL A 263 19.56 -43.12 -10.21
N THR A 264 20.37 -42.61 -11.15
CA THR A 264 20.17 -42.86 -12.58
C THR A 264 20.50 -44.32 -12.97
N ALA A 265 21.29 -45.02 -12.18
CA ALA A 265 21.54 -46.48 -12.35
C ALA A 265 20.42 -47.34 -11.73
N SER A 266 19.51 -46.80 -10.96
CA SER A 266 18.44 -47.55 -10.28
C SER A 266 17.38 -48.11 -11.24
N GLU A 267 16.76 -49.22 -10.88
CA GLU A 267 15.66 -49.79 -11.66
C GLU A 267 14.42 -48.90 -11.72
N ARG A 268 14.21 -48.07 -10.69
CA ARG A 268 13.13 -47.09 -10.67
C ARG A 268 13.31 -46.06 -11.77
N TRP A 269 14.51 -45.47 -11.87
CA TRP A 269 14.82 -44.52 -12.92
C TRP A 269 14.81 -45.13 -14.31
N LYS A 270 15.38 -46.33 -14.50
CA LYS A 270 15.42 -47.00 -15.79
C LYS A 270 14.01 -47.21 -16.39
N LYS A 271 13.00 -47.44 -15.56
CA LYS A 271 11.60 -47.53 -16.01
C LYS A 271 11.09 -46.20 -16.58
N LEU A 272 11.37 -45.10 -15.91
CA LEU A 272 10.98 -43.76 -16.39
C LEU A 272 11.77 -43.39 -17.66
N ALA A 273 13.06 -43.66 -17.70
CA ALA A 273 13.91 -43.43 -18.86
C ALA A 273 13.43 -44.24 -20.09
N ALA A 274 13.00 -45.49 -19.89
CA ALA A 274 12.39 -46.31 -20.96
C ALA A 274 11.05 -45.71 -21.45
N ALA A 275 10.34 -44.98 -20.63
CA ALA A 275 9.14 -44.22 -21.02
C ALA A 275 9.47 -42.84 -21.61
N GLY A 276 10.76 -42.52 -21.79
CA GLY A 276 11.21 -41.28 -22.43
C GLY A 276 11.61 -40.14 -21.47
N ALA A 277 11.62 -40.35 -20.15
CA ALA A 277 11.98 -39.31 -19.20
C ALA A 277 13.43 -38.80 -19.37
N ASN A 278 13.62 -37.49 -19.28
CA ASN A 278 14.95 -36.88 -19.22
C ASN A 278 15.45 -36.83 -17.76
N PRO A 279 16.78 -37.09 -17.50
CA PRO A 279 17.31 -36.99 -16.15
C PRO A 279 17.33 -35.52 -15.68
N GLN A 280 17.17 -35.30 -14.36
CA GLN A 280 17.45 -34.01 -13.75
C GLN A 280 18.96 -33.83 -13.64
N ARG A 281 19.55 -33.04 -14.52
CA ARG A 281 20.99 -32.80 -14.52
C ARG A 281 21.40 -31.85 -13.40
N LEU A 282 22.53 -32.15 -12.74
CA LEU A 282 23.17 -31.14 -11.86
C LEU A 282 23.65 -29.96 -12.72
N LEU A 283 23.30 -28.77 -12.26
CA LEU A 283 23.77 -27.52 -12.84
C LEU A 283 24.66 -26.82 -11.82
N TRP A 284 25.94 -26.68 -12.14
CA TRP A 284 26.88 -25.93 -11.30
C TRP A 284 26.60 -24.44 -11.43
N ALA A 285 26.20 -23.83 -10.32
CA ALA A 285 25.87 -22.41 -10.22
C ALA A 285 26.86 -21.68 -9.31
N SER A 286 27.00 -20.38 -9.50
CA SER A 286 27.96 -19.55 -8.75
C SER A 286 29.41 -20.10 -8.89
N THR A 287 29.84 -20.35 -10.13
CA THR A 287 31.15 -20.92 -10.46
C THR A 287 32.25 -19.88 -10.67
N GLY A 288 31.93 -18.60 -10.57
CA GLY A 288 32.93 -17.54 -10.53
C GLY A 288 33.73 -17.54 -9.23
N THR A 289 35.04 -17.49 -9.33
CA THR A 289 35.98 -17.46 -8.19
C THR A 289 36.01 -16.06 -7.61
N LYS A 290 35.76 -15.94 -6.29
CA LYS A 290 35.76 -14.63 -5.58
C LYS A 290 37.06 -14.36 -4.85
N ASP A 291 37.75 -15.41 -4.38
CA ASP A 291 39.05 -15.30 -3.72
C ASP A 291 40.17 -15.23 -4.77
N LYS A 292 40.88 -14.10 -4.80
CA LYS A 292 41.97 -13.82 -5.75
C LYS A 292 43.19 -14.74 -5.57
N THR A 293 43.26 -15.54 -4.53
CA THR A 293 44.35 -16.50 -4.30
C THR A 293 44.15 -17.78 -5.11
N PHE A 294 42.95 -18.01 -5.64
CA PHE A 294 42.61 -19.13 -6.48
C PHE A 294 42.53 -18.74 -7.97
N SER A 295 42.62 -19.71 -8.85
CA SER A 295 42.37 -19.54 -10.29
C SER A 295 40.96 -19.00 -10.50
N ASP A 296 40.81 -18.04 -11.41
CA ASP A 296 39.53 -17.43 -11.78
C ASP A 296 38.56 -18.43 -12.49
N VAL A 297 39.06 -19.61 -12.89
CA VAL A 297 38.33 -20.71 -13.51
C VAL A 297 38.27 -21.98 -12.66
N LEU A 298 38.71 -21.90 -11.38
CA LEU A 298 38.87 -23.07 -10.48
C LEU A 298 37.62 -23.98 -10.48
N TYR A 299 36.45 -23.43 -10.21
CA TYR A 299 35.23 -24.24 -10.06
C TYR A 299 34.73 -24.82 -11.37
N VAL A 300 35.02 -24.17 -12.51
CA VAL A 300 34.69 -24.72 -13.82
C VAL A 300 35.59 -25.91 -14.12
N GLU A 301 36.93 -25.79 -13.95
CA GLU A 301 37.90 -26.82 -14.21
C GLU A 301 37.73 -28.08 -13.33
N GLU A 302 37.34 -27.91 -12.06
CA GLU A 302 37.23 -29.01 -11.10
C GLU A 302 35.91 -29.79 -11.15
N LEU A 303 34.91 -29.32 -11.95
CA LEU A 303 33.56 -29.90 -11.99
C LEU A 303 33.12 -30.25 -13.41
N ILE A 304 34.05 -30.59 -14.30
CA ILE A 304 33.76 -31.05 -15.67
C ILE A 304 33.37 -32.54 -15.64
N GLY A 305 32.17 -32.87 -16.11
CA GLY A 305 31.71 -34.26 -16.17
C GLY A 305 30.42 -34.44 -16.98
N ALA A 306 30.15 -35.68 -17.34
CA ALA A 306 29.01 -36.07 -18.18
C ALA A 306 27.66 -35.74 -17.50
N ASP A 307 26.65 -35.45 -18.29
CA ASP A 307 25.28 -35.18 -17.86
C ASP A 307 25.19 -34.02 -16.86
N THR A 308 26.06 -33.04 -16.98
CA THR A 308 26.03 -31.84 -16.15
C THR A 308 25.91 -30.56 -16.98
N VAL A 309 25.51 -29.52 -16.33
CA VAL A 309 25.43 -28.13 -16.86
C VAL A 309 26.28 -27.23 -15.99
N ASN A 310 26.91 -26.22 -16.57
CA ASN A 310 27.59 -25.16 -15.83
C ASN A 310 27.06 -23.82 -16.31
N THR A 311 26.37 -23.07 -15.44
CA THR A 311 25.95 -21.71 -15.77
C THR A 311 27.01 -20.73 -15.32
N ILE A 312 27.74 -20.18 -16.28
CA ILE A 312 28.99 -19.48 -16.11
C ILE A 312 28.73 -17.96 -16.19
N PRO A 313 29.17 -17.17 -15.19
CA PRO A 313 29.11 -15.71 -15.28
C PRO A 313 30.00 -15.17 -16.41
N PRO A 314 29.65 -14.01 -17.05
CA PRO A 314 30.38 -13.51 -18.22
C PRO A 314 31.88 -13.42 -18.06
N ALA A 315 32.39 -12.87 -16.96
CA ALA A 315 33.84 -12.75 -16.72
C ALA A 315 34.55 -14.11 -16.63
N THR A 316 33.95 -15.10 -15.97
CA THR A 316 34.46 -16.47 -15.89
C THR A 316 34.32 -17.21 -17.22
N PHE A 317 33.27 -16.89 -17.99
CA PHE A 317 33.04 -17.43 -19.32
C PHE A 317 34.19 -17.01 -20.28
N ASP A 318 34.54 -15.70 -20.26
CA ASP A 318 35.67 -15.17 -21.05
C ASP A 318 37.00 -15.74 -20.58
N ALA A 319 37.24 -15.82 -19.28
CA ALA A 319 38.47 -16.40 -18.72
C ALA A 319 38.63 -17.90 -19.10
N PHE A 320 37.55 -18.69 -19.02
CA PHE A 320 37.60 -20.10 -19.39
C PHE A 320 37.79 -20.30 -20.90
N ARG A 321 37.21 -19.40 -21.75
CA ARG A 321 37.47 -19.40 -23.19
C ARG A 321 38.95 -19.20 -23.48
N ASP A 322 39.65 -18.33 -22.74
CA ASP A 322 41.05 -17.94 -22.97
C ASP A 322 42.05 -19.00 -22.48
N HIS A 323 41.89 -19.50 -21.25
CA HIS A 323 42.91 -20.33 -20.62
C HIS A 323 42.39 -21.56 -19.84
N GLY A 324 41.11 -21.91 -20.00
CA GLY A 324 40.48 -23.04 -19.30
C GLY A 324 41.13 -24.40 -19.71
N LYS A 325 41.28 -25.30 -18.73
CA LYS A 325 41.86 -26.62 -18.93
C LYS A 325 40.79 -27.72 -18.79
N LEU A 326 40.73 -28.56 -19.75
CA LEU A 326 39.73 -29.62 -19.86
C LEU A 326 40.24 -30.96 -19.34
N ARG A 327 39.52 -31.57 -18.40
CA ARG A 327 39.70 -32.93 -17.93
C ARG A 327 38.39 -33.43 -17.30
N ALA A 328 38.18 -34.74 -17.24
CA ALA A 328 36.97 -35.33 -16.62
C ALA A 328 37.04 -35.24 -15.07
N SER A 329 37.26 -34.03 -14.54
CA SER A 329 37.61 -33.73 -13.15
C SER A 329 36.54 -34.15 -12.13
N LEU A 330 35.28 -34.18 -12.54
CA LEU A 330 34.16 -34.50 -11.67
C LEU A 330 34.21 -35.98 -11.15
N THR A 331 34.80 -36.85 -11.91
CA THR A 331 34.98 -38.28 -11.55
C THR A 331 36.38 -38.65 -11.06
N GLU A 332 37.29 -37.67 -11.08
CA GLU A 332 38.63 -37.85 -10.52
C GLU A 332 38.63 -37.66 -9.00
N ASN A 333 39.43 -38.49 -8.32
CA ASN A 333 39.71 -38.36 -6.88
C ASN A 333 38.43 -38.28 -5.99
N VAL A 334 37.41 -39.08 -6.33
CA VAL A 334 36.12 -39.09 -5.62
C VAL A 334 36.30 -39.51 -4.15
N GLU A 335 37.18 -40.50 -3.89
CA GLU A 335 37.48 -40.91 -2.51
C GLU A 335 38.10 -39.79 -1.69
N ASP A 336 38.90 -38.93 -2.30
CA ASP A 336 39.48 -37.77 -1.63
C ASP A 336 38.43 -36.72 -1.31
N ALA A 337 37.36 -36.59 -2.14
CA ALA A 337 36.21 -35.72 -1.81
C ALA A 337 35.50 -36.19 -0.53
N TYR A 338 35.29 -37.50 -0.36
CA TYR A 338 34.74 -38.03 0.90
C TYR A 338 35.66 -37.78 2.08
N LYS A 339 37.02 -37.93 1.91
CA LYS A 339 37.97 -37.59 2.95
C LYS A 339 37.97 -36.12 3.34
N VAL A 340 37.82 -35.19 2.40
CA VAL A 340 37.69 -33.76 2.63
C VAL A 340 36.47 -33.45 3.49
N LEU A 341 35.32 -34.04 3.17
CA LEU A 341 34.08 -33.86 3.93
C LEU A 341 34.17 -34.46 5.35
N ASP A 342 34.80 -35.65 5.49
CA ASP A 342 35.04 -36.26 6.80
C ASP A 342 36.00 -35.40 7.64
N GLN A 343 37.07 -34.90 7.03
CA GLN A 343 38.04 -34.05 7.71
C GLN A 343 37.46 -32.69 8.14
N GLN A 344 36.64 -32.06 7.29
CA GLN A 344 35.97 -30.79 7.67
C GLN A 344 35.04 -31.01 8.88
N ALA A 345 34.30 -32.13 8.93
CA ALA A 345 33.46 -32.47 10.07
C ALA A 345 34.27 -32.72 11.34
N LYS A 346 35.38 -33.50 11.25
CA LYS A 346 36.31 -33.75 12.38
C LYS A 346 36.93 -32.47 12.92
N LEU A 347 37.19 -31.49 12.05
CA LEU A 347 37.74 -30.19 12.45
C LEU A 347 36.67 -29.23 12.96
N GLY A 348 35.41 -29.65 13.04
CA GLY A 348 34.29 -28.86 13.55
C GLY A 348 33.88 -27.67 12.63
N LEU A 349 34.12 -27.83 11.34
CA LEU A 349 33.55 -26.92 10.34
C LEU A 349 32.11 -27.40 10.04
N ASP A 350 31.10 -26.62 10.44
CA ASP A 350 29.68 -26.98 10.37
C ASP A 350 29.13 -26.73 8.94
N LEU A 351 29.36 -27.65 8.01
CA LEU A 351 28.88 -27.56 6.64
C LEU A 351 27.33 -27.56 6.58
N ASP A 352 26.68 -28.36 7.41
CA ASP A 352 25.21 -28.44 7.43
C ASP A 352 24.58 -27.13 7.90
N GLY A 353 25.11 -26.52 8.96
CA GLY A 353 24.67 -25.20 9.41
C GLY A 353 24.97 -24.12 8.39
N VAL A 354 26.14 -24.16 7.74
CA VAL A 354 26.50 -23.23 6.65
C VAL A 354 25.53 -23.33 5.48
N THR A 355 25.23 -24.55 5.02
CA THR A 355 24.32 -24.72 3.86
C THR A 355 22.89 -24.29 4.16
N LYS A 356 22.35 -24.55 5.36
CA LYS A 356 21.04 -24.04 5.81
C LYS A 356 21.03 -22.51 5.88
N THR A 357 22.07 -21.92 6.43
CA THR A 357 22.22 -20.46 6.48
C THR A 357 22.26 -19.86 5.06
N LEU A 358 22.98 -20.50 4.15
CA LEU A 358 23.10 -20.02 2.75
C LEU A 358 21.77 -20.04 1.99
N VAL A 359 20.83 -20.97 2.29
CA VAL A 359 19.48 -20.94 1.72
C VAL A 359 18.74 -19.69 2.17
N THR A 360 18.71 -19.42 3.47
CA THR A 360 18.02 -18.24 4.02
C THR A 360 18.63 -16.93 3.52
N GLU A 361 19.96 -16.81 3.58
CA GLU A 361 20.69 -15.65 3.06
C GLU A 361 20.51 -15.51 1.54
N GLY A 362 20.44 -16.62 0.81
CA GLY A 362 20.19 -16.65 -0.63
C GLY A 362 18.81 -16.09 -1.00
N CYS A 363 17.79 -16.55 -0.31
CA CYS A 363 16.42 -16.02 -0.48
C CYS A 363 16.35 -14.52 -0.15
N ALA A 364 16.94 -14.11 0.99
CA ALA A 364 16.98 -12.70 1.37
C ALA A 364 17.72 -11.83 0.34
N SER A 365 18.88 -12.30 -0.15
CA SER A 365 19.65 -11.59 -1.19
C SER A 365 18.87 -11.48 -2.52
N PHE A 366 18.07 -12.49 -2.86
CA PHE A 366 17.23 -12.44 -4.06
C PHE A 366 16.07 -11.44 -3.88
N CYS A 367 15.47 -11.39 -2.68
CA CYS A 367 14.46 -10.37 -2.35
C CYS A 367 15.06 -8.96 -2.42
N ASP A 368 16.25 -8.74 -1.84
CA ASP A 368 16.94 -7.44 -1.91
C ASP A 368 17.23 -7.01 -3.34
N ALA A 369 17.73 -7.94 -4.18
CA ALA A 369 18.00 -7.66 -5.59
C ALA A 369 16.69 -7.38 -6.37
N PHE A 370 15.61 -8.06 -6.01
CA PHE A 370 14.31 -7.85 -6.64
C PHE A 370 13.68 -6.51 -6.21
N ASP A 371 13.82 -6.11 -4.94
CA ASP A 371 13.43 -4.77 -4.47
C ASP A 371 14.21 -3.67 -5.24
N GLN A 372 15.52 -3.86 -5.47
CA GLN A 372 16.33 -2.91 -6.24
C GLN A 372 15.88 -2.84 -7.70
N LEU A 373 15.59 -3.98 -8.32
CA LEU A 373 15.05 -4.06 -9.69
C LEU A 373 13.71 -3.32 -9.80
N LEU A 374 12.75 -3.66 -8.93
CA LEU A 374 11.43 -3.02 -8.94
C LEU A 374 11.53 -1.52 -8.63
N GLY A 375 12.43 -1.12 -7.73
CA GLY A 375 12.72 0.28 -7.46
C GLY A 375 13.27 1.03 -8.68
N ALA A 376 14.18 0.42 -9.43
CA ALA A 376 14.70 1.00 -10.68
C ALA A 376 13.62 1.13 -11.75
N VAL A 377 12.75 0.12 -11.88
CA VAL A 377 11.60 0.16 -12.81
C VAL A 377 10.60 1.23 -12.38
N ALA A 378 10.26 1.34 -11.08
CA ALA A 378 9.37 2.37 -10.55
C ALA A 378 9.89 3.79 -10.82
N ASN A 379 11.19 4.02 -10.61
CA ASN A 379 11.82 5.32 -10.92
C ASN A 379 11.74 5.68 -12.41
N LYS A 380 11.99 4.73 -13.30
CA LYS A 380 11.81 4.94 -14.75
C LYS A 380 10.36 5.21 -15.11
N GLN A 381 9.44 4.43 -14.55
CA GLN A 381 8.00 4.60 -14.75
C GLN A 381 7.55 6.01 -14.33
N ALA A 382 7.93 6.47 -13.14
CA ALA A 382 7.65 7.82 -12.66
C ALA A 382 8.22 8.89 -13.59
N THR A 383 9.46 8.70 -14.08
CA THR A 383 10.07 9.62 -15.03
C THR A 383 9.27 9.74 -16.34
N PHE A 384 8.76 8.63 -16.88
CA PHE A 384 8.01 8.65 -18.14
C PHE A 384 6.56 9.09 -17.97
N LEU A 385 5.94 8.83 -16.83
CA LEU A 385 4.59 9.32 -16.51
C LEU A 385 4.59 10.81 -16.17
N GLY A 386 5.66 11.31 -15.53
CA GLY A 386 5.82 12.71 -15.17
C GLY A 386 4.59 13.27 -14.46
N SER A 387 4.00 14.34 -14.98
CA SER A 387 2.83 15.00 -14.38
C SER A 387 1.52 14.19 -14.40
N LYS A 388 1.52 12.95 -14.89
CA LYS A 388 0.35 12.05 -14.74
C LYS A 388 0.27 11.43 -13.35
N LEU A 389 1.33 11.50 -12.57
CA LEU A 389 1.37 11.12 -11.15
C LEU A 389 1.38 12.37 -10.28
N ILE A 390 0.85 12.26 -9.07
CA ILE A 390 1.10 13.25 -8.05
C ILE A 390 2.59 13.18 -7.66
N GLU A 391 3.20 14.34 -7.44
CA GLU A 391 4.59 14.41 -7.00
C GLU A 391 4.65 14.75 -5.51
N GLN A 392 5.40 13.97 -4.74
CA GLN A 392 5.61 14.23 -3.32
C GLN A 392 7.05 14.64 -3.05
N LYS A 393 7.21 15.74 -2.31
CA LYS A 393 8.48 16.20 -1.79
C LYS A 393 8.39 16.41 -0.29
N ALA A 394 9.37 15.90 0.46
CA ALA A 394 9.42 16.04 1.91
C ALA A 394 10.68 16.85 2.32
N ASP A 395 10.46 18.03 2.87
CA ASP A 395 11.49 18.87 3.48
C ASP A 395 11.43 18.64 5.01
N LEU A 396 12.32 17.76 5.51
CA LEU A 396 12.28 17.25 6.89
C LEU A 396 13.57 17.55 7.66
N PRO A 397 13.49 17.76 8.99
CA PRO A 397 14.66 17.65 9.85
C PRO A 397 15.35 16.29 9.68
N ALA A 398 16.68 16.28 9.79
CA ALA A 398 17.49 15.09 9.49
C ALA A 398 17.16 13.87 10.37
N ASP A 399 16.84 14.12 11.63
CA ASP A 399 16.46 13.11 12.61
C ASP A 399 15.08 12.48 12.29
N LEU A 400 14.10 13.31 11.92
CA LEU A 400 12.80 12.82 11.47
C LEU A 400 12.90 12.03 10.16
N LYS A 401 13.71 12.53 9.21
CA LYS A 401 13.98 11.79 7.97
C LYS A 401 14.56 10.41 8.26
N ALA A 402 15.58 10.33 9.11
CA ALA A 402 16.20 9.06 9.47
C ALA A 402 15.21 8.10 10.18
N ALA A 403 14.31 8.63 11.00
CA ALA A 403 13.28 7.83 11.66
C ALA A 403 12.24 7.29 10.65
N ALA A 404 11.81 8.09 9.69
CA ALA A 404 10.90 7.67 8.62
C ALA A 404 11.58 6.62 7.70
N ASP A 405 12.84 6.84 7.31
CA ASP A 405 13.61 5.88 6.51
C ASP A 405 13.75 4.53 7.24
N ALA A 406 13.90 4.53 8.57
CA ALA A 406 13.95 3.31 9.37
C ALA A 406 12.60 2.54 9.37
N VAL A 407 11.47 3.25 9.38
CA VAL A 407 10.13 2.65 9.21
C VAL A 407 10.01 2.00 7.82
N LEU A 408 10.41 2.70 6.77
CA LEU A 408 10.36 2.17 5.39
C LEU A 408 11.24 0.92 5.24
N GLU A 409 12.41 0.91 5.85
CA GLU A 409 13.31 -0.26 5.81
C GLU A 409 12.74 -1.45 6.62
N ASP A 410 12.08 -1.19 7.76
CA ASP A 410 11.34 -2.24 8.48
C ASP A 410 10.22 -2.82 7.61
N TRP A 411 9.44 -1.97 6.96
CA TRP A 411 8.38 -2.40 6.05
C TRP A 411 8.89 -3.23 4.87
N ARG A 412 10.05 -2.85 4.32
CA ARG A 412 10.71 -3.60 3.25
C ARG A 412 11.13 -4.99 3.74
N LYS A 413 11.86 -5.07 4.85
CA LYS A 413 12.39 -6.32 5.42
C LYS A 413 11.31 -7.28 5.86
N THR A 414 10.25 -6.76 6.48
CA THR A 414 9.14 -7.57 7.02
C THR A 414 8.02 -7.85 6.02
N GLY A 415 8.09 -7.21 4.83
CA GLY A 415 7.11 -7.36 3.76
C GLY A 415 5.73 -6.78 4.09
N LYS A 416 5.64 -5.78 4.99
CA LYS A 416 4.36 -5.21 5.43
C LYS A 416 3.53 -4.65 4.27
N GLY A 417 4.15 -4.05 3.25
CA GLY A 417 3.43 -3.59 2.05
C GLY A 417 2.70 -4.73 1.33
N ARG A 418 3.37 -5.88 1.13
CA ARG A 418 2.75 -7.07 0.55
C ARG A 418 1.67 -7.67 1.44
N LYS A 419 1.90 -7.70 2.76
CA LYS A 419 0.90 -8.16 3.74
C LYS A 419 -0.35 -7.27 3.74
N LEU A 420 -0.18 -5.96 3.62
CA LEU A 420 -1.31 -5.01 3.52
C LEU A 420 -2.17 -5.36 2.31
N TRP A 421 -1.58 -5.54 1.14
CA TRP A 421 -2.30 -5.96 -0.07
C TRP A 421 -2.89 -7.37 0.04
N ALA A 422 -2.26 -8.26 0.80
CA ALA A 422 -2.82 -9.58 1.14
C ALA A 422 -3.91 -9.52 2.22
N LYS A 423 -4.25 -8.33 2.73
CA LYS A 423 -5.26 -8.08 3.77
C LYS A 423 -4.94 -8.77 5.09
N ASP A 424 -3.65 -8.90 5.40
CA ASP A 424 -3.14 -9.51 6.62
C ASP A 424 -3.19 -8.51 7.79
N ALA A 425 -4.04 -8.79 8.77
CA ALA A 425 -4.23 -7.96 9.96
C ALA A 425 -2.96 -7.80 10.81
N SER A 426 -1.95 -8.69 10.64
CA SER A 426 -0.66 -8.62 11.36
C SER A 426 0.15 -7.37 11.04
N VAL A 427 -0.24 -6.61 10.03
CA VAL A 427 0.34 -5.27 9.74
C VAL A 427 0.04 -4.28 10.86
N TRP A 428 -1.08 -4.45 11.57
CA TRP A 428 -1.56 -3.56 12.64
C TRP A 428 -1.62 -4.28 13.98
N THR A 429 -2.82 -4.52 14.51
CA THR A 429 -2.99 -5.13 15.83
C THR A 429 -3.24 -6.64 15.78
N GLY A 430 -3.48 -7.20 14.59
CA GLY A 430 -3.84 -8.59 14.39
C GLY A 430 -5.30 -8.89 14.77
N GLY A 431 -6.14 -7.88 14.80
CA GLY A 431 -7.57 -7.97 15.08
C GLY A 431 -8.39 -8.31 13.82
N ASP A 432 -9.40 -7.48 13.52
CA ASP A 432 -10.29 -7.69 12.39
C ASP A 432 -10.06 -6.73 11.21
N GLU A 433 -8.92 -6.03 11.21
CA GLU A 433 -8.53 -5.04 10.19
C GLU A 433 -8.65 -5.60 8.77
N GLY A 434 -8.29 -6.88 8.58
CA GLY A 434 -8.36 -7.54 7.27
C GLY A 434 -9.75 -7.56 6.64
N LYS A 435 -10.83 -7.37 7.43
CA LYS A 435 -12.21 -7.30 6.95
C LYS A 435 -12.57 -5.96 6.30
N TRP A 436 -11.77 -4.92 6.53
CA TRP A 436 -12.07 -3.55 6.16
C TRP A 436 -11.28 -3.03 4.96
N LEU A 437 -10.52 -3.91 4.29
CA LEU A 437 -9.53 -3.55 3.27
C LEU A 437 -10.03 -3.66 1.82
N LYS A 438 -11.37 -3.66 1.59
CA LYS A 438 -11.90 -3.70 0.21
C LYS A 438 -11.64 -2.39 -0.55
N TRP A 439 -11.31 -1.29 0.13
CA TRP A 439 -10.90 -0.02 -0.50
C TRP A 439 -9.64 -0.15 -1.36
N LEU A 440 -8.77 -1.12 -1.10
CA LEU A 440 -7.60 -1.43 -1.93
C LEU A 440 -7.99 -1.86 -3.35
N ASP A 441 -9.10 -2.58 -3.50
CA ASP A 441 -9.56 -3.16 -4.77
C ASP A 441 -10.68 -2.34 -5.43
N ILE A 442 -11.22 -1.31 -4.73
CA ILE A 442 -12.46 -0.65 -5.14
C ILE A 442 -12.34 0.07 -6.48
N VAL A 443 -11.17 0.62 -6.79
CA VAL A 443 -10.96 1.37 -8.05
C VAL A 443 -11.03 0.44 -9.25
N ASP A 444 -10.35 -0.72 -9.19
CA ASP A 444 -10.43 -1.73 -10.25
C ASP A 444 -11.86 -2.26 -10.41
N ASP A 445 -12.55 -2.53 -9.30
CA ASP A 445 -13.94 -3.00 -9.30
C ASP A 445 -14.89 -1.97 -9.91
N ARG A 446 -14.76 -0.68 -9.53
CA ARG A 446 -15.62 0.38 -10.09
C ARG A 446 -15.32 0.67 -11.56
N LEU A 447 -14.07 0.57 -12.00
CA LEU A 447 -13.73 0.66 -13.42
C LEU A 447 -14.35 -0.47 -14.24
N ALA A 448 -14.35 -1.69 -13.71
CA ALA A 448 -15.01 -2.83 -14.38
C ALA A 448 -16.53 -2.63 -14.55
N HIS A 449 -17.16 -1.84 -13.67
CA HIS A 449 -18.61 -1.58 -13.67
C HIS A 449 -18.97 -0.11 -13.96
N VAL A 450 -18.03 0.71 -14.44
CA VAL A 450 -18.21 2.17 -14.60
C VAL A 450 -19.36 2.56 -15.52
N SER A 451 -19.73 1.70 -16.46
CA SER A 451 -20.87 1.90 -17.38
C SER A 451 -22.21 2.11 -16.66
N GLU A 452 -22.39 1.57 -15.45
CA GLU A 452 -23.58 1.82 -14.64
C GLU A 452 -23.67 3.30 -14.21
N LEU A 453 -22.55 3.88 -13.78
CA LEU A 453 -22.47 5.29 -13.38
C LEU A 453 -22.57 6.24 -14.59
N GLU A 454 -21.99 5.87 -15.73
CA GLU A 454 -22.10 6.63 -16.99
C GLU A 454 -23.55 6.64 -17.49
N ALA A 455 -24.25 5.51 -17.40
CA ALA A 455 -25.66 5.43 -17.74
C ALA A 455 -26.53 6.29 -16.78
N PHE A 456 -26.24 6.22 -15.48
CA PHE A 456 -26.93 7.05 -14.48
C PHE A 456 -26.73 8.55 -14.74
N ALA A 457 -25.52 9.00 -15.02
CA ALA A 457 -25.23 10.38 -15.37
C ALA A 457 -26.05 10.84 -16.60
N SER A 458 -26.12 9.98 -17.62
CA SER A 458 -26.90 10.23 -18.82
C SER A 458 -28.40 10.32 -18.54
N GLU A 459 -28.93 9.47 -17.68
CA GLU A 459 -30.33 9.50 -17.25
C GLU A 459 -30.68 10.77 -16.44
N VAL A 460 -29.77 11.18 -15.52
CA VAL A 460 -29.91 12.43 -14.74
C VAL A 460 -29.98 13.63 -15.68
N LYS A 461 -29.05 13.71 -16.63
CA LYS A 461 -29.04 14.75 -17.64
C LYS A 461 -30.33 14.79 -18.47
N ALA A 462 -30.81 13.61 -18.90
CA ALA A 462 -32.02 13.50 -19.71
C ALA A 462 -33.30 13.92 -18.95
N LYS A 463 -33.34 13.75 -17.64
CA LYS A 463 -34.45 14.19 -16.77
C LYS A 463 -34.47 15.71 -16.54
N GLY A 464 -33.38 16.41 -16.79
CA GLY A 464 -33.32 17.87 -16.72
C GLY A 464 -33.37 18.42 -15.29
N PHE A 465 -32.93 17.73 -14.30
CA PHE A 465 -32.79 18.27 -12.95
C PHE A 465 -31.87 19.50 -12.94
N SER A 466 -32.23 20.53 -12.16
CA SER A 466 -31.42 21.74 -11.95
C SER A 466 -30.42 21.53 -10.80
N ASP A 467 -30.82 20.74 -9.82
CA ASP A 467 -30.10 20.56 -8.56
C ASP A 467 -30.01 19.07 -8.17
N VAL A 468 -28.92 18.72 -7.52
CA VAL A 468 -28.78 17.51 -6.72
C VAL A 468 -28.59 17.91 -5.27
N LEU A 469 -29.42 17.44 -4.38
CA LEU A 469 -29.24 17.63 -2.93
C LEU A 469 -28.86 16.29 -2.27
N LEU A 470 -27.61 16.19 -1.85
CA LEU A 470 -27.12 15.04 -1.10
C LEU A 470 -27.44 15.24 0.40
N LEU A 471 -28.06 14.23 0.99
CA LEU A 471 -28.42 14.14 2.41
C LEU A 471 -27.55 13.04 3.04
N GLY A 472 -26.49 13.40 3.73
CA GLY A 472 -25.51 12.43 4.27
C GLY A 472 -24.73 13.00 5.45
N MET A 473 -23.92 12.14 6.09
CA MET A 473 -23.02 12.54 7.18
C MET A 473 -21.67 11.83 7.03
N GLY A 474 -20.59 12.51 7.45
CA GLY A 474 -19.24 11.95 7.46
C GLY A 474 -18.81 11.41 6.09
N GLY A 475 -18.39 10.14 5.98
CA GLY A 475 -17.96 9.55 4.72
C GLY A 475 -19.03 9.50 3.62
N SER A 476 -20.30 9.71 3.97
CA SER A 476 -21.40 9.83 3.01
C SER A 476 -21.60 11.26 2.47
N SER A 477 -20.88 12.26 3.01
CA SER A 477 -21.01 13.67 2.62
C SER A 477 -19.67 14.33 2.29
N LEU A 478 -18.61 14.10 3.05
CA LEU A 478 -17.35 14.84 2.94
C LEU A 478 -16.64 14.62 1.60
N GLY A 479 -16.49 13.35 1.14
CA GLY A 479 -15.92 13.09 -0.16
C GLY A 479 -16.72 13.70 -1.33
N PRO A 480 -18.07 13.54 -1.36
CA PRO A 480 -18.93 14.26 -2.29
C PRO A 480 -18.81 15.80 -2.24
N GLU A 481 -18.65 16.39 -1.05
CA GLU A 481 -18.46 17.85 -0.90
C GLU A 481 -17.15 18.29 -1.55
N VAL A 482 -16.05 17.59 -1.28
CA VAL A 482 -14.75 17.84 -1.95
C VAL A 482 -14.90 17.83 -3.46
N ILE A 483 -15.62 16.86 -4.02
CA ILE A 483 -15.87 16.77 -5.46
C ILE A 483 -16.73 17.95 -5.95
N ALA A 484 -17.80 18.29 -5.22
CA ALA A 484 -18.67 19.39 -5.56
C ALA A 484 -17.94 20.75 -5.57
N GLU A 485 -17.15 21.02 -4.52
CA GLU A 485 -16.40 22.27 -4.38
C GLU A 485 -15.24 22.37 -5.38
N THR A 486 -14.57 21.25 -5.68
CA THR A 486 -13.46 21.22 -6.64
C THR A 486 -13.92 21.46 -8.07
N PHE A 487 -15.00 20.78 -8.52
CA PHE A 487 -15.43 20.83 -9.92
C PHE A 487 -16.55 21.85 -10.17
N GLY A 488 -17.24 22.26 -9.11
CA GLY A 488 -18.39 23.20 -9.24
C GLY A 488 -19.50 22.63 -10.12
N GLN A 489 -20.29 23.50 -10.72
CA GLN A 489 -21.36 23.12 -11.63
C GLN A 489 -20.80 22.77 -13.01
N ILE A 490 -21.04 21.56 -13.47
CA ILE A 490 -20.63 21.06 -14.79
C ILE A 490 -21.72 21.41 -15.82
N ALA A 491 -21.32 21.95 -16.94
CA ALA A 491 -22.26 22.42 -17.98
C ALA A 491 -23.22 21.32 -18.45
N GLY A 492 -24.50 21.57 -18.38
CA GLY A 492 -25.56 20.64 -18.78
C GLY A 492 -25.93 19.57 -17.73
N PHE A 493 -25.41 19.72 -16.52
CA PHE A 493 -25.72 18.87 -15.37
C PHE A 493 -26.23 19.72 -14.19
N PRO A 494 -26.96 19.11 -13.24
CA PRO A 494 -27.43 19.79 -12.04
C PRO A 494 -26.25 20.21 -11.15
N LYS A 495 -26.45 21.26 -10.35
CA LYS A 495 -25.51 21.65 -9.29
C LYS A 495 -25.64 20.67 -8.11
N LEU A 496 -24.52 20.18 -7.62
CA LEU A 496 -24.50 19.34 -6.42
C LEU A 496 -24.42 20.24 -5.18
N HIS A 497 -25.34 20.00 -4.26
CA HIS A 497 -25.36 20.58 -2.91
C HIS A 497 -25.24 19.46 -1.90
N VAL A 498 -24.51 19.69 -0.82
CA VAL A 498 -24.31 18.68 0.24
C VAL A 498 -24.81 19.21 1.56
N LEU A 499 -25.78 18.53 2.16
CA LEU A 499 -26.35 18.90 3.46
C LEU A 499 -26.04 17.82 4.49
N ASP A 500 -25.25 18.21 5.49
CA ASP A 500 -24.79 17.35 6.60
C ASP A 500 -24.95 18.07 7.95
N SER A 501 -26.07 18.72 8.15
CA SER A 501 -26.37 19.46 9.38
C SER A 501 -27.82 19.20 9.83
N THR A 502 -28.01 19.26 11.14
CA THR A 502 -29.33 19.27 11.78
C THR A 502 -29.70 20.68 12.30
N ASP A 503 -28.87 21.66 12.01
CA ASP A 503 -29.23 23.06 12.32
C ASP A 503 -30.46 23.49 11.50
N PRO A 504 -31.57 23.96 12.14
CA PRO A 504 -32.80 24.26 11.43
C PRO A 504 -32.65 25.42 10.43
N GLN A 505 -31.76 26.39 10.68
CA GLN A 505 -31.49 27.47 9.75
C GLN A 505 -30.72 26.94 8.53
N GLN A 506 -29.73 26.05 8.74
CA GLN A 506 -28.98 25.41 7.66
C GLN A 506 -29.90 24.59 6.77
N VAL A 507 -30.80 23.77 7.33
CA VAL A 507 -31.77 22.98 6.57
C VAL A 507 -32.67 23.90 5.75
N LYS A 508 -33.13 25.02 6.33
CA LYS A 508 -33.98 26.01 5.62
C LYS A 508 -33.22 26.74 4.53
N THR A 509 -31.95 27.07 4.76
CA THR A 509 -31.08 27.70 3.74
C THR A 509 -30.97 26.80 2.51
N PHE A 510 -30.74 25.49 2.70
CA PHE A 510 -30.68 24.54 1.59
C PHE A 510 -32.04 24.33 0.90
N GLU A 511 -33.14 24.25 1.64
CA GLU A 511 -34.48 24.19 1.05
C GLU A 511 -34.75 25.39 0.12
N ASN A 512 -34.34 26.57 0.54
CA ASN A 512 -34.52 27.79 -0.25
C ASN A 512 -33.54 27.91 -1.44
N ALA A 513 -32.41 27.19 -1.39
CA ALA A 513 -31.36 27.23 -2.42
C ALA A 513 -31.69 26.34 -3.64
N VAL A 514 -32.63 25.40 -3.53
CA VAL A 514 -32.94 24.43 -4.57
C VAL A 514 -34.39 24.55 -5.08
N ASP A 515 -34.60 24.21 -6.34
CA ASP A 515 -35.96 24.04 -6.86
C ASP A 515 -36.47 22.62 -6.57
N LEU A 516 -37.31 22.49 -5.53
CA LEU A 516 -37.82 21.19 -5.07
C LEU A 516 -38.49 20.35 -6.16
N LYS A 517 -39.03 20.99 -7.21
CA LYS A 517 -39.67 20.31 -8.36
C LYS A 517 -38.65 19.72 -9.34
N ASN A 518 -37.48 20.32 -9.41
CA ASN A 518 -36.44 19.95 -10.36
C ASN A 518 -35.15 19.47 -9.64
N THR A 519 -35.28 19.04 -8.37
CA THR A 519 -34.15 18.51 -7.56
C THR A 519 -34.17 17.00 -7.56
N LEU A 520 -32.99 16.39 -7.74
CA LEU A 520 -32.69 15.01 -7.41
C LEU A 520 -32.12 14.93 -5.98
N PHE A 521 -32.80 14.20 -5.12
CA PHE A 521 -32.34 13.96 -3.75
C PHE A 521 -31.55 12.65 -3.67
N ILE A 522 -30.33 12.70 -3.14
CA ILE A 522 -29.51 11.50 -2.88
C ILE A 522 -29.43 11.29 -1.38
N VAL A 523 -30.09 10.25 -0.88
CA VAL A 523 -30.01 9.86 0.52
C VAL A 523 -28.85 8.89 0.69
N SER A 524 -27.81 9.35 1.34
CA SER A 524 -26.54 8.62 1.47
C SER A 524 -26.32 8.21 2.93
N SER A 525 -26.45 6.91 3.22
CA SER A 525 -26.25 6.37 4.56
C SER A 525 -25.81 4.92 4.49
N LYS A 526 -24.57 4.66 4.92
CA LYS A 526 -23.96 3.32 4.83
C LYS A 526 -24.76 2.28 5.64
N SER A 527 -24.94 2.47 6.93
CA SER A 527 -25.71 1.56 7.81
C SER A 527 -27.23 1.70 7.65
N GLY A 528 -27.69 2.80 7.06
CA GLY A 528 -29.10 3.17 6.97
C GLY A 528 -29.74 3.59 8.28
N GLY A 529 -29.05 3.45 9.41
CA GLY A 529 -29.58 3.76 10.73
C GLY A 529 -29.13 5.12 11.30
N THR A 530 -28.33 5.89 10.58
CA THR A 530 -27.85 7.22 11.03
C THR A 530 -29.04 8.17 11.13
N LEU A 531 -29.17 8.88 12.23
CA LEU A 531 -30.33 9.74 12.53
C LEU A 531 -30.51 10.87 11.48
N GLU A 532 -29.45 11.60 11.21
CA GLU A 532 -29.45 12.82 10.40
C GLU A 532 -29.93 12.56 8.95
N PRO A 533 -29.39 11.63 8.17
CA PRO A 533 -29.91 11.34 6.83
C PRO A 533 -31.36 10.89 6.83
N ASN A 534 -31.81 10.21 7.89
CA ASN A 534 -33.19 9.75 8.00
C ASN A 534 -34.15 10.91 8.24
N ILE A 535 -33.85 11.84 9.15
CA ILE A 535 -34.72 13.01 9.41
C ILE A 535 -34.67 14.03 8.27
N LEU A 536 -33.51 14.21 7.65
CA LEU A 536 -33.38 15.05 6.44
C LEU A 536 -34.20 14.44 5.29
N LYS A 537 -34.13 13.13 5.08
CA LYS A 537 -34.98 12.43 4.11
C LYS A 537 -36.47 12.64 4.41
N ALA A 538 -36.89 12.48 5.66
CA ALA A 538 -38.28 12.68 6.02
C ALA A 538 -38.76 14.11 5.70
N TYR A 539 -37.94 15.11 6.01
CA TYR A 539 -38.24 16.52 5.75
C TYR A 539 -38.33 16.82 4.24
N PHE A 540 -37.29 16.49 3.47
CA PHE A 540 -37.27 16.80 2.05
C PHE A 540 -38.22 15.93 1.23
N PHE A 541 -38.54 14.73 1.69
CA PHE A 541 -39.57 13.90 1.06
C PHE A 541 -40.95 14.55 1.19
N ALA A 542 -41.32 15.03 2.37
CA ALA A 542 -42.55 15.76 2.59
C ALA A 542 -42.61 17.10 1.83
N ALA A 543 -41.50 17.85 1.80
CA ALA A 543 -41.39 19.10 1.07
C ALA A 543 -41.52 18.88 -0.44
N ALA A 544 -40.86 17.85 -0.98
CA ALA A 544 -40.97 17.50 -2.40
C ALA A 544 -42.38 16.97 -2.77
N GLU A 545 -43.02 16.15 -1.91
CA GLU A 545 -44.41 15.72 -2.11
C GLU A 545 -45.36 16.88 -2.20
N LYS A 546 -45.23 17.86 -1.32
CA LYS A 546 -46.03 19.09 -1.34
C LYS A 546 -45.77 19.91 -2.62
N ALA A 547 -44.54 20.02 -3.07
CA ALA A 547 -44.16 20.77 -4.26
C ALA A 547 -44.63 20.11 -5.54
N LEU A 548 -44.56 18.79 -5.64
CA LEU A 548 -44.94 18.00 -6.81
C LEU A 548 -46.44 17.67 -6.87
N GLY A 549 -47.14 17.70 -5.72
CA GLY A 549 -48.56 17.27 -5.61
C GLY A 549 -48.74 15.75 -5.80
N SER A 550 -47.69 14.99 -5.72
CA SER A 550 -47.71 13.51 -5.85
C SER A 550 -46.49 12.90 -5.13
N ALA A 551 -46.48 11.56 -4.91
CA ALA A 551 -45.38 10.86 -4.27
C ALA A 551 -44.01 11.09 -4.97
N PRO A 552 -42.98 11.59 -4.25
CA PRO A 552 -41.76 12.12 -4.88
C PRO A 552 -40.68 11.04 -5.09
N GLY A 553 -40.94 9.76 -4.82
CA GLY A 553 -39.91 8.69 -4.84
C GLY A 553 -39.04 8.67 -6.09
N LYS A 554 -39.59 9.09 -7.27
CA LYS A 554 -38.81 9.15 -8.51
C LYS A 554 -37.80 10.30 -8.60
N HIS A 555 -37.82 11.21 -7.62
CA HIS A 555 -36.82 12.25 -7.41
C HIS A 555 -35.77 11.84 -6.35
N PHE A 556 -35.87 10.62 -5.80
CA PHE A 556 -34.97 10.13 -4.77
C PHE A 556 -34.14 8.95 -5.25
N VAL A 557 -32.87 8.95 -4.83
CA VAL A 557 -31.90 7.86 -5.00
C VAL A 557 -31.31 7.54 -3.65
N ALA A 558 -31.07 6.27 -3.36
CA ALA A 558 -30.37 5.85 -2.16
C ALA A 558 -28.95 5.37 -2.50
N VAL A 559 -27.99 5.71 -1.65
CA VAL A 559 -26.65 5.09 -1.61
C VAL A 559 -26.49 4.48 -0.23
N THR A 560 -26.44 3.15 -0.17
CA THR A 560 -26.46 2.42 1.11
C THR A 560 -25.90 0.99 0.99
N ASP A 561 -25.58 0.35 2.10
CA ASP A 561 -25.12 -1.04 2.10
C ASP A 561 -26.30 -2.01 1.84
N PRO A 562 -26.05 -3.15 1.20
CA PRO A 562 -27.08 -4.18 1.01
C PRO A 562 -27.64 -4.68 2.36
N GLY A 563 -28.98 -4.76 2.45
CA GLY A 563 -29.69 -5.19 3.66
C GLY A 563 -29.77 -4.14 4.77
N SER A 564 -29.50 -2.87 4.46
CA SER A 564 -29.62 -1.74 5.39
C SER A 564 -31.07 -1.29 5.56
N HIS A 565 -31.36 -0.58 6.66
CA HIS A 565 -32.68 0.06 6.87
C HIS A 565 -33.03 1.03 5.73
N MET A 566 -32.05 1.77 5.19
CA MET A 566 -32.27 2.72 4.09
C MET A 566 -32.69 2.00 2.80
N GLU A 567 -32.23 0.79 2.56
CA GLU A 567 -32.70 -0.02 1.43
C GLU A 567 -34.20 -0.32 1.55
N ASP A 568 -34.66 -0.67 2.73
CA ASP A 568 -36.10 -0.94 2.99
C ASP A 568 -36.93 0.33 2.83
N VAL A 569 -36.46 1.46 3.34
CA VAL A 569 -37.08 2.78 3.18
C VAL A 569 -37.18 3.16 1.70
N ALA A 570 -36.10 3.00 0.94
CA ALA A 570 -36.05 3.34 -0.46
C ALA A 570 -37.02 2.48 -1.31
N LYS A 571 -37.10 1.19 -1.02
CA LYS A 571 -38.07 0.29 -1.65
C LYS A 571 -39.51 0.66 -1.34
N LYS A 572 -39.81 0.91 -0.05
CA LYS A 572 -41.14 1.29 0.43
C LYS A 572 -41.64 2.59 -0.20
N ASP A 573 -40.78 3.60 -0.25
CA ASP A 573 -41.11 4.94 -0.71
C ASP A 573 -40.91 5.12 -2.22
N GLY A 574 -40.59 4.03 -2.96
CA GLY A 574 -40.54 3.96 -4.41
C GLY A 574 -39.40 4.79 -5.02
N PHE A 575 -38.24 4.84 -4.40
CA PHE A 575 -37.09 5.57 -4.92
C PHE A 575 -36.77 5.15 -6.34
N TRP A 576 -36.19 6.06 -7.10
CA TRP A 576 -35.84 5.82 -8.49
C TRP A 576 -34.80 4.74 -8.67
N LYS A 577 -33.67 4.83 -7.88
CA LYS A 577 -32.59 3.86 -7.88
C LYS A 577 -32.04 3.65 -6.48
N ILE A 578 -31.40 2.50 -6.27
CA ILE A 578 -30.61 2.18 -5.09
C ILE A 578 -29.24 1.74 -5.58
N PHE A 579 -28.19 2.43 -5.15
CA PHE A 579 -26.80 2.05 -5.37
C PHE A 579 -26.22 1.46 -4.09
N TYR A 580 -25.57 0.32 -4.23
CA TYR A 580 -25.05 -0.40 -3.08
C TYR A 580 -23.60 -0.02 -2.79
N GLY A 581 -23.30 0.18 -1.52
CA GLY A 581 -21.95 0.29 -0.98
C GLY A 581 -21.32 -1.07 -0.74
N GLU A 582 -20.05 -1.03 -0.34
CA GLU A 582 -19.28 -2.21 0.05
C GLU A 582 -19.18 -2.29 1.58
N LYS A 583 -19.72 -3.36 2.18
CA LYS A 583 -19.71 -3.55 3.65
C LYS A 583 -18.31 -3.57 4.25
N GLN A 584 -17.33 -4.01 3.46
CA GLN A 584 -15.92 -4.16 3.86
C GLN A 584 -15.09 -2.87 3.67
N ILE A 585 -15.76 -1.72 3.48
CA ILE A 585 -15.13 -0.40 3.41
C ILE A 585 -15.72 0.48 4.50
N GLY A 586 -14.89 1.05 5.38
CA GLY A 586 -15.32 2.04 6.36
C GLY A 586 -15.79 3.35 5.69
N GLY A 587 -16.67 4.14 6.34
CA GLY A 587 -17.22 5.37 5.74
C GLY A 587 -16.16 6.34 5.22
N ARG A 588 -15.11 6.62 6.00
CA ARG A 588 -14.01 7.53 5.64
C ARG A 588 -13.11 7.04 4.50
N PHE A 589 -13.14 5.72 4.19
CA PHE A 589 -12.42 5.10 3.07
C PHE A 589 -13.33 4.86 1.86
N SER A 590 -14.53 5.48 1.80
CA SER A 590 -15.54 5.13 0.81
C SER A 590 -15.67 6.11 -0.36
N VAL A 591 -14.84 7.14 -0.43
CA VAL A 591 -14.94 8.20 -1.45
C VAL A 591 -14.78 7.67 -2.87
N LEU A 592 -13.94 6.66 -3.10
CA LEU A 592 -13.75 6.02 -4.41
C LEU A 592 -14.75 4.86 -4.67
N SER A 593 -15.76 4.71 -3.79
CA SER A 593 -16.91 3.80 -3.97
C SER A 593 -18.15 4.56 -4.44
N ASN A 594 -19.27 3.88 -4.51
CA ASN A 594 -20.55 4.50 -4.85
C ASN A 594 -20.95 5.67 -3.94
N PHE A 595 -20.41 5.77 -2.72
CA PHE A 595 -20.69 6.90 -1.83
C PHE A 595 -20.14 8.22 -2.36
N GLY A 596 -18.99 8.23 -3.01
CA GLY A 596 -18.47 9.41 -3.69
C GLY A 596 -18.87 9.49 -5.16
N LEU A 597 -18.89 8.33 -5.86
CA LEU A 597 -19.05 8.30 -7.32
C LEU A 597 -20.47 8.53 -7.80
N VAL A 598 -21.51 8.13 -7.05
CA VAL A 598 -22.92 8.36 -7.46
C VAL A 598 -23.28 9.85 -7.44
N PRO A 599 -22.97 10.61 -6.37
CA PRO A 599 -23.15 12.07 -6.41
C PRO A 599 -22.33 12.75 -7.50
N ALA A 600 -21.09 12.32 -7.71
CA ALA A 600 -20.19 12.83 -8.73
C ALA A 600 -20.76 12.59 -10.16
N ALA A 601 -21.26 11.38 -10.43
CA ALA A 601 -21.92 11.04 -11.70
C ALA A 601 -23.19 11.87 -11.91
N ALA A 602 -23.99 12.04 -10.86
CA ALA A 602 -25.20 12.88 -10.93
C ALA A 602 -24.86 14.33 -11.27
N ALA A 603 -23.75 14.86 -10.75
CA ALA A 603 -23.24 16.19 -11.05
C ALA A 603 -22.52 16.29 -12.41
N GLY A 604 -22.34 15.18 -13.12
CA GLY A 604 -21.76 15.15 -14.47
C GLY A 604 -20.23 15.01 -14.53
N LEU A 605 -19.58 14.64 -13.43
CA LEU A 605 -18.15 14.32 -13.46
C LEU A 605 -17.87 13.13 -14.38
N ASN A 606 -16.82 13.19 -15.16
CA ASN A 606 -16.34 12.03 -15.92
C ASN A 606 -15.75 10.99 -14.95
N VAL A 607 -16.61 10.11 -14.44
CA VAL A 607 -16.23 9.13 -13.41
C VAL A 607 -15.19 8.12 -13.90
N ARG A 608 -15.15 7.80 -15.20
CA ARG A 608 -14.11 6.94 -15.77
C ARG A 608 -12.74 7.61 -15.67
N ALA A 609 -12.61 8.82 -16.17
CA ALA A 609 -11.35 9.57 -16.11
C ALA A 609 -10.89 9.80 -14.66
N PHE A 610 -11.85 10.03 -13.75
CA PHE A 610 -11.58 10.16 -12.31
C PHE A 610 -11.02 8.87 -11.71
N LEU A 611 -11.64 7.74 -12.00
CA LEU A 611 -11.16 6.42 -11.53
C LEU A 611 -9.84 6.02 -12.19
N GLU A 612 -9.60 6.34 -13.47
CA GLU A 612 -8.33 6.10 -14.14
C GLU A 612 -7.20 6.95 -13.52
N SER A 613 -7.50 8.17 -13.06
CA SER A 613 -6.55 8.96 -12.28
C SER A 613 -6.26 8.28 -10.93
N ALA A 614 -7.28 7.85 -10.17
CA ALA A 614 -7.10 7.10 -8.92
C ALA A 614 -6.28 5.83 -9.12
N LEU A 615 -6.53 5.08 -10.21
CA LEU A 615 -5.82 3.83 -10.52
C LEU A 615 -4.31 4.03 -10.61
N ARG A 616 -3.82 5.19 -11.05
CA ARG A 616 -2.39 5.48 -11.07
C ARG A 616 -1.78 5.42 -9.68
N SER A 617 -2.43 6.03 -8.69
CA SER A 617 -1.96 5.96 -7.28
C SER A 617 -2.09 4.55 -6.70
N VAL A 618 -3.14 3.81 -7.06
CA VAL A 618 -3.29 2.38 -6.71
C VAL A 618 -2.11 1.56 -7.22
N LYS A 619 -1.76 1.72 -8.51
CA LYS A 619 -0.65 0.97 -9.13
C LYS A 619 0.71 1.41 -8.61
N GLU A 620 0.91 2.71 -8.34
CA GLU A 620 2.10 3.24 -7.70
C GLU A 620 2.30 2.72 -6.27
N SER A 621 1.19 2.46 -5.55
CA SER A 621 1.21 1.93 -4.18
C SER A 621 1.05 0.40 -4.10
N SER A 622 1.20 -0.31 -5.21
CA SER A 622 0.99 -1.76 -5.30
C SER A 622 1.92 -2.58 -4.40
N ALA A 623 1.58 -3.85 -4.19
CA ALA A 623 2.41 -4.82 -3.45
C ALA A 623 3.83 -4.99 -4.01
N SER A 624 4.03 -4.68 -5.29
CA SER A 624 5.31 -4.76 -6.01
C SER A 624 6.14 -3.47 -5.94
N THR A 625 5.60 -2.40 -5.37
CA THR A 625 6.34 -1.13 -5.25
C THR A 625 7.15 -1.13 -3.96
N PRO A 626 8.48 -1.06 -4.02
CA PRO A 626 9.31 -0.99 -2.82
C PRO A 626 8.96 0.25 -1.97
N PRO A 627 9.06 0.15 -0.64
CA PRO A 627 8.66 1.25 0.26
C PRO A 627 9.34 2.60 -0.04
N ALA A 628 10.60 2.57 -0.45
CA ALA A 628 11.34 3.78 -0.80
C ALA A 628 10.87 4.47 -2.10
N GLN A 629 10.12 3.79 -2.95
CA GLN A 629 9.52 4.30 -4.18
C GLN A 629 8.00 4.45 -4.11
N ASN A 630 7.41 4.25 -2.92
CA ASN A 630 5.98 4.40 -2.70
C ASN A 630 5.71 5.71 -1.93
N PRO A 631 5.24 6.78 -2.58
CA PRO A 631 5.05 8.08 -1.93
C PRO A 631 4.01 8.05 -0.80
N ALA A 632 2.94 7.28 -0.96
CA ALA A 632 1.91 7.14 0.07
C ALA A 632 2.47 6.43 1.34
N MET A 633 3.30 5.42 1.15
CA MET A 633 3.97 4.74 2.26
C MET A 633 4.98 5.66 2.96
N GLN A 634 5.71 6.46 2.19
CA GLN A 634 6.61 7.49 2.73
C GLN A 634 5.85 8.50 3.60
N LEU A 635 4.71 9.01 3.12
CA LEU A 635 3.88 9.94 3.88
C LEU A 635 3.43 9.32 5.21
N GLY A 636 2.89 8.09 5.17
CA GLY A 636 2.46 7.40 6.38
C GLY A 636 3.60 7.14 7.37
N ALA A 637 4.79 6.78 6.87
CA ALA A 637 6.00 6.62 7.69
C ALA A 637 6.44 7.94 8.34
N ILE A 638 6.39 9.06 7.60
CA ILE A 638 6.71 10.39 8.11
C ILE A 638 5.74 10.78 9.24
N LEU A 639 4.42 10.68 8.99
CA LEU A 639 3.39 11.05 9.96
C LEU A 639 3.47 10.18 11.23
N GLY A 640 3.60 8.86 11.05
CA GLY A 640 3.73 7.93 12.17
C GLY A 640 5.00 8.15 12.98
N ALA A 641 6.16 8.32 12.33
CA ALA A 641 7.43 8.60 13.02
C ALA A 641 7.42 9.97 13.71
N ALA A 642 6.84 11.00 13.07
CA ALA A 642 6.70 12.33 13.65
C ALA A 642 5.92 12.30 14.96
N ALA A 643 4.78 11.61 15.00
CA ALA A 643 3.96 11.47 16.19
C ALA A 643 4.65 10.63 17.27
N THR A 644 5.16 9.43 16.92
CA THR A 644 5.66 8.47 17.91
C THR A 644 7.03 8.80 18.47
N LYS A 645 7.90 9.45 17.70
CA LYS A 645 9.30 9.71 18.10
C LYS A 645 9.57 11.16 18.48
N PHE A 646 8.79 12.11 17.96
CA PHE A 646 9.05 13.54 18.11
C PHE A 646 7.90 14.32 18.74
N GLY A 647 6.76 13.67 19.07
CA GLY A 647 5.57 14.33 19.60
C GLY A 647 4.95 15.34 18.63
N ARG A 648 5.19 15.17 17.32
CA ARG A 648 4.61 15.98 16.26
C ARG A 648 3.35 15.30 15.73
N ASP A 649 2.27 15.41 16.47
CA ASP A 649 1.01 14.74 16.24
C ASP A 649 -0.07 15.65 15.60
N LYS A 650 0.21 16.97 15.38
CA LYS A 650 -0.70 17.86 14.70
C LYS A 650 -0.34 18.02 13.24
N VAL A 651 -1.23 17.57 12.36
CA VAL A 651 -1.06 17.63 10.90
C VAL A 651 -1.81 18.86 10.38
N THR A 652 -1.06 19.90 10.02
CA THR A 652 -1.62 21.12 9.43
C THR A 652 -1.75 20.95 7.93
N ILE A 653 -2.98 20.94 7.45
CA ILE A 653 -3.32 20.72 6.04
C ILE A 653 -3.47 22.09 5.37
N ILE A 654 -2.72 22.29 4.30
CA ILE A 654 -2.78 23.47 3.46
C ILE A 654 -3.11 23.00 2.05
N ALA A 655 -4.16 23.54 1.43
CA ALA A 655 -4.52 23.21 0.07
C ALA A 655 -4.58 24.45 -0.81
N SER A 656 -4.29 24.32 -2.10
CA SER A 656 -4.54 25.37 -3.08
C SER A 656 -6.04 25.73 -3.12
N PRO A 657 -6.42 27.00 -3.36
CA PRO A 657 -7.81 27.44 -3.29
C PRO A 657 -8.80 26.62 -4.11
N ALA A 658 -8.42 26.14 -5.28
CA ALA A 658 -9.32 25.36 -6.14
C ALA A 658 -9.57 23.90 -5.66
N ILE A 659 -8.85 23.45 -4.66
CA ILE A 659 -8.97 22.11 -4.03
C ILE A 659 -9.04 22.21 -2.49
N TYR A 660 -9.42 23.38 -1.98
CA TYR A 660 -9.33 23.72 -0.56
C TYR A 660 -10.08 22.71 0.33
N ASP A 661 -11.22 22.24 -0.14
CA ASP A 661 -12.12 21.39 0.63
C ASP A 661 -11.60 19.94 0.84
N LEU A 662 -10.51 19.57 0.16
CA LEU A 662 -9.85 18.27 0.37
C LEU A 662 -9.40 18.10 1.83
N GLY A 663 -9.09 19.20 2.52
CA GLY A 663 -8.74 19.21 3.94
C GLY A 663 -9.87 18.73 4.84
N ALA A 664 -11.11 19.08 4.56
CA ALA A 664 -12.27 18.64 5.35
C ALA A 664 -12.48 17.11 5.33
N TRP A 665 -12.21 16.46 4.19
CA TRP A 665 -12.22 15.00 4.11
C TRP A 665 -11.01 14.39 4.85
N LEU A 666 -9.83 15.01 4.76
CA LEU A 666 -8.62 14.59 5.46
C LEU A 666 -8.79 14.69 6.98
N GLU A 667 -9.53 15.68 7.49
CA GLU A 667 -9.89 15.77 8.90
C GLU A 667 -10.57 14.49 9.38
N GLN A 668 -11.57 14.01 8.65
CA GLN A 668 -12.22 12.74 8.99
C GLN A 668 -11.24 11.57 8.86
N LEU A 669 -10.54 11.45 7.74
CA LEU A 669 -9.67 10.32 7.49
C LEU A 669 -8.62 10.15 8.60
N LEU A 670 -7.91 11.21 8.95
CA LEU A 670 -6.85 11.17 9.96
C LEU A 670 -7.39 11.00 11.38
N ALA A 671 -8.34 11.85 11.78
CA ALA A 671 -8.85 11.87 13.14
C ALA A 671 -9.60 10.59 13.51
N GLU A 672 -10.49 10.12 12.64
CA GLU A 672 -11.31 8.93 12.92
C GLU A 672 -10.48 7.64 12.81
N SER A 673 -9.46 7.60 11.93
CA SER A 673 -8.59 6.44 11.81
C SER A 673 -7.55 6.34 12.91
N THR A 674 -7.03 7.45 13.42
CA THR A 674 -5.85 7.42 14.29
C THR A 674 -6.13 7.80 15.74
N GLY A 675 -7.19 8.56 16.02
CA GLY A 675 -7.50 9.09 17.34
C GLY A 675 -8.07 8.07 18.31
N LYS A 676 -7.24 7.16 18.84
CA LYS A 676 -7.65 6.02 19.68
C LYS A 676 -6.60 5.66 20.70
N LYS A 677 -7.02 5.03 21.80
CA LYS A 677 -6.11 4.51 22.83
C LYS A 677 -5.13 5.57 23.36
N GLY A 678 -5.52 6.86 23.37
CA GLY A 678 -4.70 7.96 23.85
C GLY A 678 -3.60 8.40 22.88
N THR A 679 -3.62 7.96 21.63
CA THR A 679 -2.72 8.39 20.56
C THR A 679 -3.52 8.89 19.36
N GLY A 680 -2.87 9.45 18.35
CA GLY A 680 -3.48 9.84 17.08
C GLY A 680 -2.82 11.04 16.44
N LEU A 681 -3.21 11.26 15.19
CA LEU A 681 -2.88 12.45 14.41
C LEU A 681 -4.08 13.42 14.51
N ILE A 682 -3.84 14.63 14.97
CA ILE A 682 -4.84 15.69 15.09
C ILE A 682 -4.75 16.56 13.83
N PRO A 683 -5.71 16.44 12.91
CA PRO A 683 -5.71 17.25 11.69
C PRO A 683 -6.11 18.71 12.03
N ILE A 684 -5.47 19.63 11.35
CA ILE A 684 -5.76 21.06 11.43
C ILE A 684 -5.95 21.59 10.01
N ASP A 685 -7.19 21.65 9.61
CA ASP A 685 -7.58 22.14 8.29
C ASP A 685 -8.01 23.61 8.31
N ASP A 686 -8.03 24.26 7.16
CA ASP A 686 -8.51 25.64 6.93
C ASP A 686 -7.87 26.68 7.88
N GLU A 687 -6.69 26.40 8.43
CA GLU A 687 -5.94 27.35 9.26
C GLU A 687 -5.11 28.27 8.35
N THR A 688 -5.49 29.54 8.24
CA THR A 688 -4.70 30.53 7.48
C THR A 688 -3.26 30.57 8.00
N LEU A 689 -2.29 30.38 7.09
CA LEU A 689 -0.87 30.32 7.44
C LEU A 689 -0.37 31.61 8.12
N GLY A 690 0.32 31.45 9.24
CA GLY A 690 1.03 32.47 9.98
C GLY A 690 2.54 32.44 9.77
N ALA A 691 3.26 33.36 10.44
CA ALA A 691 4.72 33.28 10.49
C ALA A 691 5.16 32.04 11.32
N PRO A 692 6.35 31.46 11.07
CA PRO A 692 6.82 30.27 11.80
C PRO A 692 6.75 30.37 13.34
N GLY A 693 6.93 31.57 13.89
CA GLY A 693 6.93 31.79 15.34
C GLY A 693 5.56 31.70 16.03
N VAL A 694 4.46 31.48 15.29
CA VAL A 694 3.12 31.29 15.90
C VAL A 694 2.80 29.81 16.11
N TYR A 695 3.63 28.88 15.60
CA TYR A 695 3.42 27.46 15.70
C TYR A 695 4.21 26.82 16.84
N GLY A 696 3.60 25.83 17.50
CA GLY A 696 4.30 24.90 18.39
C GLY A 696 5.23 23.94 17.64
N LYS A 697 6.07 23.21 18.38
CA LYS A 697 6.99 22.22 17.81
C LYS A 697 6.33 20.85 17.57
N ASP A 698 5.04 20.77 17.62
CA ASP A 698 4.20 19.58 17.52
C ASP A 698 3.50 19.41 16.15
N ARG A 699 3.90 20.24 15.16
CA ARG A 699 3.31 20.28 13.82
C ARG A 699 4.10 19.47 12.79
N VAL A 700 3.36 18.88 11.85
CA VAL A 700 3.79 18.50 10.50
C VAL A 700 2.89 19.24 9.52
N PHE A 701 3.46 19.87 8.49
CA PHE A 701 2.72 20.61 7.49
C PHE A 701 2.58 19.79 6.21
N ALA A 702 1.35 19.57 5.75
CA ALA A 702 1.03 18.91 4.50
C ALA A 702 0.48 19.94 3.50
N TYR A 703 1.23 20.23 2.45
CA TYR A 703 0.85 21.21 1.42
C TYR A 703 0.38 20.50 0.15
N LEU A 704 -0.92 20.52 -0.09
CA LEU A 704 -1.58 20.02 -1.29
C LEU A 704 -1.63 21.14 -2.33
N ARG A 705 -0.75 21.08 -3.33
CA ARG A 705 -0.57 22.17 -4.30
C ARG A 705 -1.09 21.78 -5.67
N LEU A 706 -2.05 22.52 -6.21
CA LEU A 706 -2.48 22.41 -7.59
C LEU A 706 -1.52 23.20 -8.48
N LYS A 707 -0.77 22.53 -9.35
CA LYS A 707 0.17 23.15 -10.28
C LYS A 707 -0.57 24.10 -11.24
N GLY A 708 0.00 25.25 -11.49
CA GLY A 708 -0.60 26.27 -12.36
C GLY A 708 -1.55 27.25 -11.65
N GLU A 709 -1.95 26.98 -10.42
CA GLU A 709 -2.66 27.94 -9.58
C GLU A 709 -1.64 28.83 -8.84
N ALA A 710 -1.73 30.13 -9.04
CA ALA A 710 -0.82 31.08 -8.39
C ALA A 710 -1.26 31.35 -6.94
N CYS A 711 -0.53 30.83 -5.99
CA CYS A 711 -0.77 30.99 -4.55
C CYS A 711 0.45 31.63 -3.84
N PRO A 712 0.90 32.84 -4.24
CA PRO A 712 2.18 33.40 -3.79
C PRO A 712 2.28 33.58 -2.28
N ASN A 713 1.18 33.84 -1.59
CA ASN A 713 1.16 33.97 -0.13
C ASN A 713 1.36 32.62 0.56
N GLN A 714 0.71 31.57 0.08
CA GLN A 714 0.92 30.21 0.60
C GLN A 714 2.35 29.74 0.34
N GLU A 715 2.84 29.90 -0.89
CA GLU A 715 4.22 29.50 -1.26
C GLU A 715 5.27 30.22 -0.41
N LYS A 716 5.11 31.53 -0.19
CA LYS A 716 6.00 32.31 0.68
C LYS A 716 5.96 31.81 2.13
N ALA A 717 4.79 31.51 2.65
CA ALA A 717 4.63 31.02 4.03
C ALA A 717 5.24 29.61 4.18
N ILE A 718 5.01 28.72 3.22
CA ILE A 718 5.60 27.37 3.18
C ILE A 718 7.13 27.44 3.11
N ALA A 719 7.69 28.28 2.25
CA ALA A 719 9.13 28.50 2.19
C ALA A 719 9.72 29.01 3.51
N ALA A 720 8.98 29.86 4.23
CA ALA A 720 9.41 30.35 5.55
C ALA A 720 9.38 29.23 6.62
N LEU A 721 8.41 28.33 6.58
CA LEU A 721 8.35 27.15 7.47
C LEU A 721 9.52 26.20 7.21
N ILE A 722 9.81 25.89 5.94
CA ILE A 722 10.97 25.07 5.56
C ILE A 722 12.27 25.72 6.05
N ALA A 723 12.43 27.02 5.83
CA ALA A 723 13.62 27.76 6.28
C ALA A 723 13.77 27.80 7.81
N ALA A 724 12.65 27.70 8.55
CA ALA A 724 12.65 27.60 10.01
C ALA A 724 12.91 26.16 10.52
N GLY A 725 13.06 25.18 9.62
CA GLY A 725 13.31 23.77 9.96
C GLY A 725 12.05 23.01 10.40
N GLU A 726 10.87 23.51 10.06
CA GLU A 726 9.64 22.77 10.30
C GLU A 726 9.44 21.68 9.23
N PRO A 727 8.92 20.50 9.58
CA PRO A 727 8.69 19.43 8.63
C PRO A 727 7.52 19.77 7.69
N VAL A 728 7.80 19.81 6.40
CA VAL A 728 6.82 20.09 5.35
C VAL A 728 6.84 18.97 4.32
N VAL A 729 5.66 18.43 4.02
CA VAL A 729 5.45 17.52 2.89
C VAL A 729 4.58 18.24 1.85
N THR A 730 5.15 18.46 0.68
CA THR A 730 4.44 19.05 -0.45
C THR A 730 3.97 17.94 -1.38
N ILE A 731 2.68 17.95 -1.74
CA ILE A 731 2.06 17.01 -2.66
C ILE A 731 1.48 17.82 -3.81
N ASP A 732 2.09 17.68 -4.98
CA ASP A 732 1.75 18.40 -6.21
C ASP A 732 0.74 17.61 -7.05
N LEU A 733 -0.40 18.21 -7.34
CA LEU A 733 -1.40 17.77 -8.27
C LEU A 733 -1.26 18.57 -9.57
N ALA A 734 -1.23 17.91 -10.71
CA ALA A 734 -1.12 18.60 -12.01
C ALA A 734 -2.47 19.10 -12.51
N ASP A 735 -3.55 18.38 -12.20
CA ASP A 735 -4.93 18.68 -12.60
C ASP A 735 -5.90 18.44 -11.44
N LYS A 736 -7.09 19.06 -11.52
CA LYS A 736 -8.16 18.83 -10.53
C LYS A 736 -8.60 17.35 -10.43
N LEU A 737 -8.51 16.58 -11.52
CA LEU A 737 -8.82 15.15 -11.50
C LEU A 737 -7.86 14.36 -10.59
N ASP A 738 -6.67 14.90 -10.32
CA ASP A 738 -5.68 14.23 -9.48
C ASP A 738 -6.05 14.22 -8.00
N ILE A 739 -7.15 14.91 -7.58
CA ILE A 739 -7.72 14.67 -6.25
C ILE A 739 -8.12 13.20 -6.08
N ALA A 740 -8.45 12.49 -7.17
CA ALA A 740 -8.72 11.06 -7.15
C ALA A 740 -7.49 10.24 -6.74
N GLN A 741 -6.29 10.63 -7.21
CA GLN A 741 -5.02 10.06 -6.75
C GLN A 741 -4.79 10.41 -5.28
N ALA A 742 -5.02 11.67 -4.89
CA ALA A 742 -4.83 12.14 -3.53
C ALA A 742 -5.72 11.37 -2.53
N PHE A 743 -6.96 11.02 -2.89
CA PHE A 743 -7.82 10.19 -2.05
C PHE A 743 -7.16 8.86 -1.71
N PHE A 744 -6.77 8.07 -2.70
CA PHE A 744 -6.12 6.77 -2.46
C PHE A 744 -4.77 6.92 -1.75
N HIS A 745 -3.99 7.92 -2.14
CA HIS A 745 -2.69 8.22 -1.54
C HIS A 745 -2.79 8.43 -0.02
N TRP A 746 -3.75 9.24 0.43
CA TRP A 746 -3.95 9.51 1.83
C TRP A 746 -4.62 8.36 2.59
N GLU A 747 -5.52 7.60 1.96
CA GLU A 747 -6.06 6.36 2.55
C GLU A 747 -4.93 5.38 2.84
N TYR A 748 -4.03 5.17 1.88
CA TYR A 748 -2.88 4.29 2.04
C TYR A 748 -1.89 4.81 3.10
N ALA A 749 -1.56 6.10 3.05
CA ALA A 749 -0.68 6.74 4.04
C ALA A 749 -1.25 6.64 5.46
N THR A 750 -2.57 6.80 5.63
CA THR A 750 -3.24 6.67 6.93
C THR A 750 -3.17 5.23 7.46
N ALA A 751 -3.37 4.24 6.59
CA ALA A 751 -3.21 2.83 6.95
C ALA A 751 -1.77 2.51 7.41
N VAL A 752 -0.75 3.06 6.74
CA VAL A 752 0.65 2.94 7.13
C VAL A 752 0.92 3.64 8.47
N ALA A 753 0.45 4.88 8.65
CA ALA A 753 0.59 5.61 9.91
C ALA A 753 -0.06 4.85 11.08
N GLY A 754 -1.25 4.24 10.87
CA GLY A 754 -1.93 3.40 11.86
C GLY A 754 -1.08 2.21 12.31
N SER A 755 -0.35 1.59 11.40
CA SER A 755 0.60 0.52 11.74
C SER A 755 1.76 1.03 12.61
N VAL A 756 2.29 2.23 12.30
CA VAL A 756 3.38 2.84 13.11
C VAL A 756 2.90 3.28 14.50
N LEU A 757 1.63 3.68 14.59
CA LEU A 757 0.96 4.04 15.85
C LEU A 757 0.49 2.81 16.65
N GLU A 758 0.60 1.60 16.09
CA GLU A 758 0.17 0.33 16.68
C GLU A 758 -1.33 0.29 17.04
N ILE A 759 -2.16 0.83 16.16
CA ILE A 759 -3.62 0.89 16.31
C ILE A 759 -4.34 0.25 15.12
N ASP A 760 -5.63 -0.10 15.30
CA ASP A 760 -6.54 -0.41 14.20
C ASP A 760 -7.03 0.90 13.55
N PRO A 761 -6.66 1.23 12.30
CA PRO A 761 -7.08 2.47 11.67
C PRO A 761 -8.49 2.40 11.03
N PHE A 762 -9.19 1.29 11.14
CA PHE A 762 -10.45 1.05 10.42
C PHE A 762 -11.68 1.03 11.34
N ASP A 763 -11.51 0.87 12.64
CA ASP A 763 -12.59 0.98 13.64
C ASP A 763 -12.79 2.44 14.14
N GLN A 764 -13.87 2.70 14.87
CA GLN A 764 -14.19 4.01 15.49
C GLN A 764 -14.98 3.83 16.79
N PRO A 765 -14.36 3.33 17.87
CA PRO A 765 -15.09 2.92 19.07
C PRO A 765 -15.70 4.08 19.86
N ASP A 766 -15.13 5.29 19.81
CA ASP A 766 -15.52 6.40 20.68
C ASP A 766 -16.69 7.24 20.12
N VAL A 767 -16.97 7.18 18.83
CA VAL A 767 -18.08 7.91 18.19
C VAL A 767 -19.45 7.37 18.60
N GLU A 768 -19.54 6.05 18.85
CA GLU A 768 -20.81 5.42 19.22
C GLU A 768 -21.39 5.96 20.56
N PHE A 769 -20.53 6.35 21.50
CA PHE A 769 -21.00 6.90 22.79
C PHE A 769 -21.84 8.17 22.62
N SER A 770 -21.42 9.12 21.78
CA SER A 770 -22.20 10.34 21.52
C SER A 770 -23.53 10.05 20.84
N LYS A 771 -23.61 9.06 19.97
CA LYS A 771 -24.89 8.62 19.36
C LYS A 771 -25.83 8.03 20.38
N ILE A 772 -25.31 7.24 21.32
CA ILE A 772 -26.10 6.67 22.42
C ILE A 772 -26.69 7.78 23.30
N GLU A 773 -25.86 8.77 23.72
CA GLU A 773 -26.33 9.87 24.53
C GLU A 773 -27.36 10.74 23.79
N THR A 774 -27.12 11.08 22.53
CA THR A 774 -28.10 11.78 21.68
C THR A 774 -29.44 11.01 21.61
N LYS A 775 -29.39 9.70 21.42
CA LYS A 775 -30.59 8.86 21.37
C LYS A 775 -31.34 8.85 22.68
N LYS A 776 -30.66 8.82 23.81
CA LYS A 776 -31.30 8.94 25.15
C LYS A 776 -32.06 10.27 25.27
N LEU A 777 -31.43 11.37 24.89
CA LEU A 777 -32.04 12.70 24.98
C LEU A 777 -33.24 12.88 24.04
N THR A 778 -33.15 12.42 22.80
CA THR A 778 -34.27 12.48 21.85
C THR A 778 -35.41 11.54 22.23
N THR A 779 -35.11 10.38 22.83
CA THR A 779 -36.14 9.47 23.38
C THR A 779 -36.85 10.12 24.57
N ALA A 780 -36.12 10.70 25.52
CA ALA A 780 -36.70 11.43 26.66
C ALA A 780 -37.60 12.59 26.18
N PHE A 781 -37.22 13.30 25.14
CA PHE A 781 -38.04 14.35 24.53
C PHE A 781 -39.34 13.76 23.94
N ASN A 782 -39.26 12.65 23.19
CA ASN A 782 -40.46 12.00 22.64
C ASN A 782 -41.45 11.56 23.73
N GLU A 783 -40.94 11.13 24.86
CA GLU A 783 -41.79 10.69 26.00
C GLU A 783 -42.39 11.90 26.76
N THR A 784 -41.57 12.90 27.08
CA THR A 784 -41.95 13.97 28.01
C THR A 784 -42.33 15.31 27.35
N GLY A 785 -41.91 15.51 26.08
CA GLY A 785 -42.07 16.78 25.37
C GLY A 785 -41.05 17.85 25.79
N LYS A 786 -39.99 17.44 26.53
CA LYS A 786 -38.95 18.37 27.00
C LYS A 786 -37.61 17.58 27.06
N LEU A 787 -36.51 18.28 26.74
CA LEU A 787 -35.19 17.78 27.11
C LEU A 787 -35.04 17.81 28.65
N PRO A 788 -34.26 16.91 29.25
CA PRO A 788 -33.92 16.98 30.67
C PRO A 788 -33.32 18.38 30.98
N PRO A 789 -33.70 19.00 32.11
CA PRO A 789 -33.18 20.33 32.45
C PRO A 789 -31.67 20.31 32.71
N GLU A 790 -30.97 21.38 32.30
CA GLU A 790 -29.58 21.65 32.66
C GLU A 790 -29.51 22.94 33.46
N THR A 791 -28.51 23.05 34.33
CA THR A 791 -28.27 24.25 35.13
C THR A 791 -26.89 24.79 34.78
N PRO A 792 -26.76 26.03 34.26
CA PRO A 792 -25.45 26.63 34.05
C PRO A 792 -24.75 26.86 35.40
N PHE A 793 -23.44 26.58 35.47
CA PHE A 793 -22.67 26.86 36.69
C PHE A 793 -22.38 28.35 36.89
N ALA A 794 -22.46 29.13 35.80
CA ALA A 794 -22.33 30.60 35.81
C ALA A 794 -23.13 31.23 34.68
N THR A 795 -23.52 32.49 34.86
CA THR A 795 -24.16 33.33 33.85
C THR A 795 -23.50 34.71 33.84
N SER A 796 -23.28 35.28 32.63
CA SER A 796 -22.70 36.64 32.49
C SER A 796 -23.22 37.28 31.22
N GLY A 797 -24.06 38.33 31.36
CA GLY A 797 -24.70 38.98 30.22
C GLY A 797 -25.60 38.04 29.44
N VAL A 798 -25.31 37.87 28.16
CA VAL A 798 -26.04 36.96 27.27
C VAL A 798 -25.51 35.50 27.30
N PHE A 799 -24.51 35.20 28.11
CA PHE A 799 -23.82 33.89 28.15
C PHE A 799 -24.27 33.06 29.35
N GLU A 800 -24.58 31.80 29.08
CA GLU A 800 -24.73 30.75 30.07
C GLU A 800 -23.57 29.77 29.91
N PHE A 801 -22.91 29.40 31.01
CA PHE A 801 -21.74 28.55 31.03
C PHE A 801 -22.04 27.18 31.64
N PHE A 802 -21.68 26.09 30.94
CA PHE A 802 -21.90 24.71 31.35
C PHE A 802 -20.58 23.97 31.39
N ALA A 803 -20.38 23.20 32.41
CA ALA A 803 -19.26 22.28 32.59
C ALA A 803 -19.62 21.20 33.59
N ASP A 804 -18.91 20.08 33.59
CA ASP A 804 -18.96 19.12 34.67
C ASP A 804 -18.36 19.72 35.97
N ASP A 805 -18.58 19.05 37.09
CA ASP A 805 -18.16 19.54 38.41
C ASP A 805 -16.65 19.80 38.50
N ALA A 806 -15.83 18.97 37.87
CA ALA A 806 -14.36 19.11 37.89
C ALA A 806 -13.91 20.31 37.06
N ASN A 807 -14.46 20.46 35.84
CA ASN A 807 -14.19 21.63 35.01
C ASN A 807 -14.76 22.90 35.64
N ALA A 808 -16.00 22.90 36.13
CA ALA A 808 -16.61 24.07 36.81
C ALA A 808 -15.78 24.54 37.99
N LYS A 809 -15.30 23.61 38.83
CA LYS A 809 -14.39 23.92 39.96
C LYS A 809 -13.08 24.55 39.51
N ALA A 810 -12.50 24.02 38.40
CA ALA A 810 -11.23 24.54 37.86
C ALA A 810 -11.38 25.94 37.25
N LEU A 811 -12.56 26.21 36.64
CA LEU A 811 -12.87 27.50 36.00
C LEU A 811 -13.24 28.60 37.02
N GLY A 812 -13.80 28.18 38.17
CA GLY A 812 -14.26 29.10 39.21
C GLY A 812 -15.56 29.87 38.82
N HIS A 813 -15.94 30.81 39.65
CA HIS A 813 -17.10 31.68 39.41
C HIS A 813 -16.62 33.10 39.08
N GLY A 814 -17.30 33.75 38.11
CA GLY A 814 -16.95 35.10 37.70
C GLY A 814 -17.74 35.53 36.46
N ASP A 815 -17.36 36.66 35.90
CA ASP A 815 -17.88 37.11 34.63
C ASP A 815 -17.29 36.27 33.44
N ALA A 816 -17.80 36.52 32.25
CA ALA A 816 -17.38 35.83 31.05
C ALA A 816 -15.85 35.91 30.81
N LEU A 817 -15.26 37.05 31.12
CA LEU A 817 -13.81 37.26 30.95
C LEU A 817 -13.02 36.39 31.94
N ALA A 818 -13.41 36.31 33.19
CA ALA A 818 -12.74 35.54 34.22
C ALA A 818 -12.80 34.04 33.90
N ILE A 819 -13.97 33.52 33.47
CA ILE A 819 -14.19 32.13 33.14
C ILE A 819 -13.38 31.71 31.91
N LEU A 820 -13.42 32.50 30.82
CA LEU A 820 -12.66 32.24 29.61
C LEU A 820 -11.15 32.33 29.83
N LYS A 821 -10.70 33.33 30.65
CA LYS A 821 -9.29 33.41 31.04
C LYS A 821 -8.83 32.20 31.83
N ALA A 822 -9.65 31.69 32.74
CA ALA A 822 -9.36 30.44 33.46
C ALA A 822 -9.36 29.22 32.50
N HIS A 823 -10.26 29.20 31.51
CA HIS A 823 -10.32 28.12 30.54
C HIS A 823 -9.07 28.05 29.68
N PHE A 824 -8.70 29.15 29.00
CA PHE A 824 -7.52 29.18 28.15
C PHE A 824 -6.20 29.16 28.94
N GLY A 825 -6.20 29.58 30.21
CA GLY A 825 -5.06 29.47 31.12
C GLY A 825 -4.66 28.01 31.43
N ARG A 826 -5.48 27.03 31.05
CA ARG A 826 -5.17 25.57 31.15
C ARG A 826 -4.39 25.00 29.97
N VAL A 827 -4.25 25.77 28.89
CA VAL A 827 -3.52 25.37 27.70
C VAL A 827 -2.03 25.26 27.99
N LYS A 828 -1.41 24.19 27.57
CA LYS A 828 0.02 23.87 27.70
C LYS A 828 0.67 23.69 26.33
N ALA A 829 1.99 23.76 26.31
CA ALA A 829 2.74 23.41 25.10
C ALA A 829 2.40 21.96 24.65
N GLY A 830 2.15 21.74 23.36
CA GLY A 830 1.71 20.47 22.81
C GLY A 830 0.19 20.21 22.87
N ASP A 831 -0.57 21.12 23.54
CA ASP A 831 -2.04 21.06 23.47
C ASP A 831 -2.57 21.62 22.13
N TYR A 832 -3.86 21.44 21.90
CA TYR A 832 -4.62 22.17 20.88
C TYR A 832 -5.94 22.69 21.46
N VAL A 833 -6.48 23.73 20.84
CA VAL A 833 -7.80 24.29 21.20
C VAL A 833 -8.81 23.84 20.13
N GLY A 834 -9.90 23.22 20.56
CA GLY A 834 -11.05 22.91 19.70
C GLY A 834 -12.18 23.91 19.93
N VAL A 835 -12.57 24.69 18.90
CA VAL A 835 -13.75 25.54 18.89
C VAL A 835 -14.87 24.81 18.16
N LEU A 836 -15.88 24.35 18.90
CA LEU A 836 -16.92 23.44 18.44
C LEU A 836 -18.26 24.16 18.41
N ALA A 837 -18.71 24.65 17.24
CA ALA A 837 -19.87 25.55 17.13
C ALA A 837 -21.12 24.80 16.57
N TYR A 838 -22.18 24.67 17.37
CA TYR A 838 -23.48 24.18 16.97
C TYR A 838 -24.40 25.33 16.53
N ILE A 839 -24.06 25.94 15.42
CA ILE A 839 -24.76 27.07 14.79
C ILE A 839 -24.76 26.87 13.27
N GLU A 840 -25.56 27.63 12.52
CA GLU A 840 -25.55 27.61 11.07
C GLU A 840 -24.13 27.86 10.50
N ARG A 841 -23.71 27.05 9.54
CA ARG A 841 -22.44 27.18 8.78
C ARG A 841 -22.67 28.09 7.58
N ASP A 842 -22.66 29.37 7.77
CA ASP A 842 -22.71 30.39 6.71
C ASP A 842 -21.38 31.14 6.57
N LEU A 843 -21.29 32.06 5.61
CA LEU A 843 -20.08 32.86 5.40
C LEU A 843 -19.67 33.69 6.64
N LYS A 844 -20.64 34.26 7.36
CA LYS A 844 -20.37 35.13 8.52
C LYS A 844 -19.85 34.31 9.70
N THR A 845 -20.47 33.17 9.97
CA THR A 845 -20.07 32.29 11.07
C THR A 845 -18.73 31.62 10.78
N ARG A 846 -18.46 31.23 9.51
CA ARG A 846 -17.13 30.75 9.07
C ARG A 846 -16.06 31.84 9.27
N GLU A 847 -16.30 33.07 8.88
CA GLU A 847 -15.37 34.17 9.10
C GLU A 847 -15.15 34.43 10.60
N TRP A 848 -16.22 34.38 11.40
CA TRP A 848 -16.13 34.54 12.84
C TRP A 848 -15.26 33.50 13.50
N ILE A 849 -15.48 32.23 13.20
CA ILE A 849 -14.73 31.12 13.80
C ILE A 849 -13.24 31.13 13.38
N GLN A 850 -12.96 31.55 12.14
CA GLN A 850 -11.59 31.74 11.65
C GLN A 850 -10.88 32.85 12.41
N ASN A 851 -11.51 34.00 12.62
CA ASN A 851 -10.95 35.11 13.39
C ASN A 851 -10.65 34.70 14.84
N VAL A 852 -11.53 33.92 15.46
CA VAL A 852 -11.34 33.38 16.82
C VAL A 852 -10.18 32.42 16.88
N ARG A 853 -10.14 31.41 15.99
CA ARG A 853 -9.06 30.39 16.00
C ARG A 853 -7.68 30.98 15.75
N LEU A 854 -7.57 31.93 14.82
CA LEU A 854 -6.29 32.57 14.51
C LEU A 854 -5.81 33.44 15.69
N ASN A 855 -6.70 34.12 16.40
CA ASN A 855 -6.33 34.85 17.61
C ASN A 855 -5.83 33.89 18.70
N LEU A 856 -6.52 32.75 18.93
CA LEU A 856 -6.11 31.73 19.89
C LEU A 856 -4.75 31.13 19.51
N ARG A 857 -4.54 30.73 18.27
CA ARG A 857 -3.26 30.22 17.79
C ARG A 857 -2.13 31.21 18.02
N ASP A 858 -2.32 32.46 17.60
CA ASP A 858 -1.25 33.45 17.61
C ASP A 858 -0.85 33.87 19.03
N GLN A 859 -1.79 33.87 19.99
CA GLN A 859 -1.50 34.18 21.39
C GLN A 859 -0.99 32.98 22.18
N LEU A 860 -1.61 31.83 22.03
CA LEU A 860 -1.28 30.62 22.83
C LEU A 860 -0.17 29.75 22.23
N LYS A 861 0.17 29.96 20.96
CA LYS A 861 1.21 29.18 20.22
C LYS A 861 0.90 27.68 20.13
N VAL A 862 -0.40 27.32 20.04
CA VAL A 862 -0.86 25.92 19.91
C VAL A 862 -1.72 25.74 18.66
N ALA A 863 -1.95 24.50 18.28
CA ALA A 863 -2.88 24.15 17.21
C ALA A 863 -4.32 24.56 17.55
N THR A 864 -5.10 24.91 16.53
CA THR A 864 -6.51 25.26 16.72
C THR A 864 -7.38 24.56 15.68
N ALA A 865 -8.27 23.67 16.11
CA ALA A 865 -9.35 23.11 15.31
C ALA A 865 -10.59 23.99 15.43
N ALA A 866 -11.34 24.21 14.35
CA ALA A 866 -12.52 25.07 14.33
C ALA A 866 -13.62 24.39 13.51
N GLU A 867 -14.66 23.89 14.18
CA GLU A 867 -15.58 22.91 13.65
C GLU A 867 -17.04 23.32 13.84
N PHE A 868 -17.88 22.89 12.90
CA PHE A 868 -19.32 23.04 13.00
C PHE A 868 -19.99 21.72 13.38
N GLY A 869 -20.83 21.73 14.40
CA GLY A 869 -21.64 20.60 14.82
C GLY A 869 -23.02 20.62 14.15
N PRO A 870 -23.58 19.43 13.85
CA PRO A 870 -23.13 18.10 14.27
C PRO A 870 -22.10 17.45 13.32
N ARG A 871 -21.70 18.07 12.24
CA ARG A 871 -20.79 17.55 11.20
C ARG A 871 -19.53 16.89 11.81
N PHE A 872 -18.83 17.57 12.73
CA PHE A 872 -17.60 17.05 13.31
C PHE A 872 -17.78 15.80 14.20
N LEU A 873 -19.01 15.50 14.65
CA LEU A 873 -19.30 14.24 15.35
C LEU A 873 -18.99 13.02 14.49
N HIS A 874 -19.06 13.18 13.17
CA HIS A 874 -18.81 12.15 12.16
C HIS A 874 -17.45 12.30 11.49
N SER A 875 -16.52 13.07 12.08
CA SER A 875 -15.15 13.28 11.59
C SER A 875 -14.15 13.32 12.75
N THR A 876 -13.83 14.50 13.28
CA THR A 876 -12.82 14.73 14.32
C THR A 876 -13.25 14.25 15.70
N GLY A 877 -14.55 14.03 15.94
CA GLY A 877 -15.10 13.61 17.22
C GLY A 877 -14.47 12.35 17.83
N GLN A 878 -13.99 11.41 17.00
CA GLN A 878 -13.27 10.23 17.45
C GLN A 878 -11.95 10.62 18.15
N ALA A 879 -11.16 11.52 17.52
CA ALA A 879 -9.86 11.96 18.05
C ALA A 879 -10.02 12.81 19.32
N TYR A 880 -11.08 13.60 19.42
CA TYR A 880 -11.33 14.44 20.60
C TYR A 880 -11.64 13.61 21.84
N LYS A 881 -12.22 12.43 21.66
CA LYS A 881 -12.62 11.52 22.74
C LYS A 881 -11.58 10.43 22.98
N GLY A 882 -11.14 9.76 21.94
CA GLY A 882 -10.24 8.59 22.01
C GLY A 882 -8.76 8.91 21.83
N GLY A 883 -8.42 10.08 21.28
CA GLY A 883 -7.06 10.54 21.04
C GLY A 883 -6.32 11.01 22.30
N PRO A 884 -5.14 11.64 22.14
CA PRO A 884 -4.34 12.15 23.26
C PRO A 884 -5.11 13.20 24.07
N ASP A 885 -4.88 13.23 25.39
CA ASP A 885 -5.47 14.24 26.29
C ASP A 885 -4.76 15.59 26.18
N SER A 886 -4.70 16.12 24.98
CA SER A 886 -4.10 17.42 24.65
C SER A 886 -5.12 18.45 24.17
N GLY A 887 -6.42 18.11 24.10
CA GLY A 887 -7.49 19.01 23.69
C GLY A 887 -7.99 19.92 24.83
N VAL A 888 -8.22 21.21 24.50
CA VAL A 888 -8.95 22.18 25.32
C VAL A 888 -10.14 22.67 24.50
N PHE A 889 -11.36 22.28 24.89
CA PHE A 889 -12.54 22.44 24.04
C PHE A 889 -13.44 23.59 24.49
N LEU A 890 -13.76 24.50 23.59
CA LEU A 890 -14.80 25.52 23.73
C LEU A 890 -15.97 25.16 22.82
N GLN A 891 -17.03 24.58 23.38
CA GLN A 891 -18.27 24.32 22.65
C GLN A 891 -19.19 25.55 22.71
N ILE A 892 -19.76 25.91 21.56
CA ILE A 892 -20.63 27.06 21.40
C ILE A 892 -22.00 26.61 20.94
N THR A 893 -23.03 26.99 21.64
CA THR A 893 -24.44 26.78 21.30
C THR A 893 -25.22 28.09 21.40
N ALA A 894 -26.36 28.18 20.74
CA ALA A 894 -27.22 29.39 20.79
C ALA A 894 -28.71 29.02 20.69
N ASP A 895 -29.57 29.95 21.08
CA ASP A 895 -31.00 29.84 20.83
C ASP A 895 -31.29 29.85 19.32
N ASP A 896 -32.13 28.92 18.85
CA ASP A 896 -32.57 28.91 17.44
C ASP A 896 -33.54 30.05 17.16
N HIS A 897 -33.32 30.80 16.09
CA HIS A 897 -34.23 31.88 15.70
C HIS A 897 -35.60 31.34 15.25
N ALA A 898 -35.58 30.23 14.56
CA ALA A 898 -36.77 29.47 14.13
C ALA A 898 -36.43 27.97 14.11
N ASP A 899 -37.35 27.12 14.48
CA ASP A 899 -37.19 25.69 14.50
C ASP A 899 -38.02 25.01 13.40
N LEU A 900 -37.62 23.81 12.99
CA LEU A 900 -38.26 23.04 11.96
C LEU A 900 -38.75 21.69 12.50
N ALA A 901 -40.01 21.36 12.21
CA ALA A 901 -40.58 20.07 12.56
C ALA A 901 -39.95 18.93 11.73
N VAL A 902 -39.71 17.79 12.36
CA VAL A 902 -39.34 16.55 11.69
C VAL A 902 -40.62 15.76 11.40
N PRO A 903 -40.98 15.51 10.12
CA PRO A 903 -42.20 14.77 9.79
C PRO A 903 -42.21 13.36 10.40
N GLY A 904 -43.30 13.06 11.13
CA GLY A 904 -43.46 11.77 11.80
C GLY A 904 -42.87 11.67 13.19
N GLU A 905 -42.12 12.69 13.64
CA GLU A 905 -41.52 12.73 14.99
C GLU A 905 -42.14 13.84 15.85
N ARG A 906 -42.01 13.72 17.15
CA ARG A 906 -42.39 14.76 18.07
C ARG A 906 -41.30 15.82 18.26
N PHE A 907 -40.03 15.40 18.14
CA PHE A 907 -38.90 16.31 18.21
C PHE A 907 -38.74 17.11 16.90
N THR A 908 -38.03 18.19 17.01
CA THR A 908 -37.72 19.13 15.93
C THR A 908 -36.22 19.06 15.60
N PHE A 909 -35.77 19.70 14.49
CA PHE A 909 -34.35 19.79 14.16
C PHE A 909 -33.55 20.51 15.26
N GLY A 910 -34.07 21.60 15.83
CA GLY A 910 -33.44 22.31 16.94
C GLY A 910 -33.25 21.42 18.17
N ILE A 911 -34.26 20.57 18.50
CA ILE A 911 -34.14 19.60 19.61
C ILE A 911 -33.07 18.54 19.29
N VAL A 912 -32.99 18.05 18.07
CA VAL A 912 -31.93 17.11 17.66
C VAL A 912 -30.55 17.75 17.79
N LYS A 913 -30.35 18.95 17.25
CA LYS A 913 -29.10 19.72 17.39
C LYS A 913 -28.68 19.92 18.85
N ALA A 914 -29.64 20.34 19.71
CA ALA A 914 -29.40 20.52 21.14
C ALA A 914 -29.03 19.21 21.84
N ALA A 915 -29.70 18.10 21.50
CA ALA A 915 -29.38 16.77 22.03
C ALA A 915 -27.98 16.31 21.58
N GLN A 916 -27.60 16.58 20.33
CA GLN A 916 -26.27 16.25 19.81
C GLN A 916 -25.17 17.07 20.51
N ALA A 917 -25.37 18.37 20.67
CA ALA A 917 -24.42 19.24 21.37
C ALA A 917 -24.23 18.80 22.84
N ARG A 918 -25.31 18.46 23.53
CA ARG A 918 -25.26 17.97 24.91
C ARG A 918 -24.60 16.60 25.01
N GLY A 919 -25.04 15.66 24.19
CA GLY A 919 -24.49 14.29 24.22
C GLY A 919 -23.00 14.26 23.89
N ASP A 920 -22.53 15.11 22.98
CA ASP A 920 -21.13 15.28 22.70
C ASP A 920 -20.34 15.85 23.89
N PHE A 921 -20.88 16.90 24.50
CA PHE A 921 -20.28 17.56 25.64
C PHE A 921 -20.18 16.62 26.86
N ASP A 922 -21.21 15.84 27.10
CA ASP A 922 -21.25 14.87 28.20
C ASP A 922 -20.17 13.80 28.02
N VAL A 923 -19.98 13.29 26.81
CA VAL A 923 -18.90 12.30 26.53
C VAL A 923 -17.51 12.93 26.68
N LEU A 924 -17.28 14.18 26.26
CA LEU A 924 -16.01 14.89 26.52
C LEU A 924 -15.73 15.01 28.02
N SER A 925 -16.76 15.34 28.80
CA SER A 925 -16.69 15.44 30.25
C SER A 925 -16.39 14.07 30.91
N GLU A 926 -17.09 13.01 30.52
CA GLU A 926 -16.86 11.65 30.99
C GLU A 926 -15.45 11.13 30.70
N ARG A 927 -14.87 11.56 29.58
CA ARG A 927 -13.47 11.29 29.21
C ARG A 927 -12.46 12.20 29.95
N GLY A 928 -12.92 13.04 30.87
CA GLY A 928 -12.05 13.96 31.64
C GLY A 928 -11.43 15.09 30.81
N ARG A 929 -12.01 15.42 29.65
CA ARG A 929 -11.45 16.46 28.79
C ARG A 929 -11.65 17.85 29.40
N ARG A 930 -10.75 18.78 29.08
CA ARG A 930 -10.83 20.20 29.49
C ARG A 930 -11.86 20.89 28.62
N ALA A 931 -13.15 20.76 28.93
CA ALA A 931 -14.26 21.24 28.14
C ALA A 931 -15.03 22.38 28.86
N LEU A 932 -15.51 23.35 28.06
CA LEU A 932 -16.41 24.42 28.47
C LEU A 932 -17.45 24.63 27.38
N ARG A 933 -18.74 24.62 27.71
CA ARG A 933 -19.81 25.00 26.78
C ARG A 933 -20.32 26.41 27.14
N VAL A 934 -20.39 27.29 26.14
CA VAL A 934 -20.99 28.63 26.20
C VAL A 934 -22.27 28.60 25.36
N HIS A 935 -23.40 28.90 26.02
CA HIS A 935 -24.68 29.08 25.33
C HIS A 935 -24.98 30.57 25.21
N ILE A 936 -25.32 31.00 23.99
CA ILE A 936 -25.65 32.39 23.68
C ILE A 936 -27.16 32.56 23.70
N LYS A 937 -27.66 33.44 24.58
CA LYS A 937 -29.06 33.81 24.67
C LYS A 937 -29.35 34.99 23.77
N GLY A 938 -30.45 34.94 23.00
CA GLY A 938 -30.90 36.04 22.17
C GLY A 938 -30.22 36.13 20.80
N PRO A 939 -30.02 37.32 20.21
CA PRO A 939 -29.52 37.46 18.84
C PRO A 939 -28.11 36.89 18.65
N LEU A 940 -27.96 35.84 17.81
CA LEU A 940 -26.70 35.11 17.57
C LEU A 940 -25.55 36.05 17.15
N GLU A 941 -25.76 36.94 16.17
CA GLU A 941 -24.72 37.81 15.62
C GLU A 941 -24.11 38.73 16.67
N ALA A 942 -24.95 39.33 17.52
CA ALA A 942 -24.49 40.19 18.62
C ALA A 942 -23.73 39.41 19.69
N GLY A 943 -24.24 38.22 20.05
CA GLY A 943 -23.58 37.33 21.02
C GLY A 943 -22.22 36.83 20.55
N LEU A 944 -22.10 36.46 19.28
CA LEU A 944 -20.82 36.03 18.67
C LEU A 944 -19.79 37.17 18.65
N ALA A 945 -20.22 38.41 18.33
CA ALA A 945 -19.34 39.59 18.34
C ALA A 945 -18.84 39.92 19.76
N GLU A 946 -19.71 39.82 20.77
CA GLU A 946 -19.33 39.97 22.17
C GLU A 946 -18.39 38.85 22.62
N LEU A 947 -18.70 37.60 22.31
CA LEU A 947 -17.88 36.43 22.67
C LEU A 947 -16.46 36.56 22.09
N ALA A 948 -16.31 36.91 20.79
CA ALA A 948 -15.01 37.17 20.18
C ALA A 948 -14.20 38.25 20.90
N THR A 949 -14.87 39.30 21.34
CA THR A 949 -14.25 40.42 22.11
C THR A 949 -13.75 39.90 23.46
N VAL A 950 -14.53 39.08 24.15
CA VAL A 950 -14.17 38.52 25.46
C VAL A 950 -13.02 37.50 25.29
N ILE A 951 -13.08 36.63 24.31
CA ILE A 951 -12.00 35.65 24.00
C ILE A 951 -10.69 36.41 23.76
N LYS A 952 -10.69 37.44 22.92
CA LYS A 952 -9.49 38.24 22.61
C LYS A 952 -8.87 38.86 23.85
N LYS A 953 -9.65 39.19 24.89
CA LYS A 953 -9.14 39.73 26.16
C LYS A 953 -8.71 38.66 27.15
N ALA A 954 -9.17 37.41 26.95
CA ALA A 954 -8.91 36.30 27.83
C ALA A 954 -7.56 35.62 27.57
N VAL A 955 -6.98 35.76 26.36
CA VAL A 955 -5.72 35.17 25.93
C VAL A 955 -4.57 36.13 25.77
#